data_c94ac84f93b4f085feb93b9766fc0b52
#
_entry.id   c94ac84f93b4f085feb93b9766fc0b52
#
_cell.length_a   1.000
_cell.length_b   1.000
_cell.length_c   1.000
_cell.angle_alpha   90.00
_cell.angle_beta   90.00
_cell.angle_gamma   90.00
#
_symmetry.space_group_name_H-M   'P 1'
#
loop_
_entity.id
_entity.type
_entity.pdbx_description
1 polymer ?
#
loop_
_entity_poly.entity_id
_entity_poly.type
_entity_poly.pdbx_seq_one_letter_code
_entity_poly.pdbx_strand_id
1 'polypeptide(L)'
;MNKLAYTTTRGPFTVDPWKTQFAFFWYNDQEVFRDSEKDLEAKAGKLAESGINHVITFSCTHFRWSFVNYWDLLNETLEKIVNACHQHGILVTEHHSSELSHFLGDEADLAYLKDVLRKRQSRIESWPELITSARGDPVLIDDIRRSEMIQIDGAVGGFKPNGYHAYSMCFNNPHFRRAYFKYLESIYQTGVDGIMTDDVQWIGADPFDNACTCQYCRNLFAQNTGLELPESGAPWVRFQADRQSPLFLAWLDFRFRAIEDFHRAVKDHLEGLGLRLLRPNYCSSVLNPNPSSYALDTLPELDWVFQESCFSTIIRYSWPVWAVEQTHRYALGRMRNIPPMVMFYPDRPDTTLFCWAWAMSWGSKYLGTDEGRIGNETEARLRQFEQQNEPLLQNPEKVANLAFFDSKRNRELYHDYEESTGRWTLSWAQACLLHNIPFDLLLADEIKSLAHLDLIILPDVAVLSEDEIVSFREFASDGGTVIWGGKSGSLGHDGEPRSQQALSLLLGKQENPFEAGSKTVPLGRGQIVILPDDPIMAPPLRSVDQRRFDVDAKEKRTKYESFSPETRKRLQEVAEFITSYVPGGSRLTAVGLPDDVLATIFASRDESALVIHLINASKTLENPTEEGVNHEDPIPFPLLPKKAIEITVRLPKQFEGRPLAKVLAHDPNQPSPLSLEAACDPGQSKVTVKLNLACLKEYILIELGFEPSVAFQDE
;
A
#
# COMPACT_ATOMS: atom_id res chain seq x y z
N MET A 1 9.78 -7.59 -21.27
CA MET A 1 8.74 -7.73 -20.22
C MET A 1 9.19 -8.83 -19.27
N ASN A 2 9.36 -8.52 -17.99
CA ASN A 2 9.73 -9.54 -17.01
C ASN A 2 8.47 -10.35 -16.68
N LYS A 3 8.36 -11.51 -17.30
CA LYS A 3 7.38 -12.51 -16.90
C LYS A 3 7.87 -13.19 -15.63
N LEU A 4 7.00 -13.30 -14.64
CA LEU A 4 7.29 -14.05 -13.43
C LEU A 4 6.95 -15.52 -13.66
N ALA A 5 7.86 -16.41 -13.30
CA ALA A 5 7.70 -17.85 -13.47
C ALA A 5 7.32 -18.51 -12.15
N TYR A 6 6.33 -19.36 -12.19
CA TYR A 6 5.79 -20.11 -11.06
C TYR A 6 5.68 -21.59 -11.37
N THR A 7 5.53 -22.39 -10.32
CA THR A 7 5.36 -23.84 -10.43
C THR A 7 4.32 -24.29 -9.40
N THR A 8 3.26 -24.93 -9.88
CA THR A 8 2.24 -25.55 -9.05
C THR A 8 2.25 -27.07 -9.19
N THR A 9 1.42 -27.77 -8.46
CA THR A 9 1.19 -29.22 -8.62
C THR A 9 0.72 -29.58 -10.05
N ARG A 10 0.15 -28.63 -10.79
CA ARG A 10 -0.32 -28.82 -12.18
C ARG A 10 0.71 -28.46 -13.24
N GLY A 11 1.87 -27.97 -12.83
CA GLY A 11 2.98 -27.63 -13.70
C GLY A 11 3.40 -26.16 -13.68
N PRO A 12 4.38 -25.79 -14.51
CA PRO A 12 4.89 -24.44 -14.59
C PRO A 12 3.94 -23.51 -15.35
N PHE A 13 3.88 -22.26 -14.93
CA PHE A 13 3.19 -21.19 -15.64
C PHE A 13 3.94 -19.86 -15.50
N THR A 14 3.57 -18.87 -16.31
CA THR A 14 4.16 -17.53 -16.28
C THR A 14 3.09 -16.47 -16.23
N VAL A 15 3.33 -15.43 -15.44
CA VAL A 15 2.44 -14.27 -15.30
C VAL A 15 3.14 -13.03 -15.82
N ASP A 16 2.45 -12.23 -16.60
CA ASP A 16 2.81 -10.84 -16.84
C ASP A 16 2.04 -9.99 -15.83
N PRO A 17 2.71 -9.43 -14.80
CA PRO A 17 2.01 -8.73 -13.72
C PRO A 17 1.20 -7.54 -14.22
N TRP A 18 1.68 -6.87 -15.28
CA TRP A 18 1.01 -5.68 -15.81
C TRP A 18 -0.25 -5.99 -16.61
N LYS A 19 -0.35 -7.23 -17.14
CA LYS A 19 -1.52 -7.75 -17.87
C LYS A 19 -2.51 -8.50 -16.98
N THR A 20 -2.20 -8.61 -15.69
CA THR A 20 -3.08 -9.30 -14.76
C THR A 20 -4.28 -8.44 -14.40
N GLN A 21 -5.45 -9.04 -14.51
CA GLN A 21 -6.75 -8.44 -14.14
C GLN A 21 -7.34 -9.27 -13.02
N PHE A 22 -7.46 -8.64 -11.86
CA PHE A 22 -7.85 -9.31 -10.63
C PHE A 22 -9.35 -9.16 -10.34
N ALA A 23 -9.92 -10.18 -9.69
CA ALA A 23 -11.19 -10.11 -8.97
C ALA A 23 -11.15 -10.99 -7.72
N PHE A 24 -12.07 -10.77 -6.79
CA PHE A 24 -12.33 -11.73 -5.73
C PHE A 24 -13.28 -12.84 -6.22
N PHE A 25 -12.97 -14.06 -5.82
CA PHE A 25 -13.91 -15.16 -5.91
C PHE A 25 -14.39 -15.49 -4.49
N TRP A 26 -15.54 -14.94 -4.14
CA TRP A 26 -16.16 -15.21 -2.85
C TRP A 26 -16.75 -16.61 -2.83
N TYR A 27 -16.47 -17.38 -1.78
CA TYR A 27 -17.13 -18.64 -1.51
C TYR A 27 -17.54 -18.74 -0.04
N ASN A 28 -18.83 -18.84 0.17
CA ASN A 28 -19.50 -18.91 1.45
C ASN A 28 -20.40 -20.14 1.49
N ASP A 29 -21.48 -20.11 2.25
CA ASP A 29 -22.43 -21.21 2.40
C ASP A 29 -23.01 -21.69 1.06
N GLN A 30 -23.21 -20.77 0.12
CA GLN A 30 -23.77 -21.10 -1.18
C GLN A 30 -22.83 -22.04 -1.94
N GLU A 31 -21.57 -21.67 -2.08
CA GLU A 31 -20.56 -22.42 -2.80
C GLU A 31 -20.17 -23.71 -2.07
N VAL A 32 -20.13 -23.67 -0.75
CA VAL A 32 -19.71 -24.82 0.07
C VAL A 32 -20.78 -25.90 0.13
N PHE A 33 -22.08 -25.52 0.27
CA PHE A 33 -23.15 -26.48 0.58
C PHE A 33 -24.18 -26.66 -0.54
N ARG A 34 -24.22 -25.80 -1.57
CA ARG A 34 -25.34 -25.78 -2.53
C ARG A 34 -24.92 -25.76 -3.98
N ASP A 35 -23.86 -25.05 -4.33
CA ASP A 35 -23.44 -24.92 -5.71
C ASP A 35 -22.86 -26.24 -6.22
N SER A 36 -23.30 -26.64 -7.40
CA SER A 36 -22.70 -27.72 -8.15
C SER A 36 -21.43 -27.24 -8.88
N GLU A 37 -20.60 -28.17 -9.33
CA GLU A 37 -19.44 -27.85 -10.19
C GLU A 37 -19.85 -27.01 -11.41
N LYS A 38 -21.02 -27.26 -11.99
CA LYS A 38 -21.56 -26.49 -13.10
C LYS A 38 -21.89 -25.04 -12.72
N ASP A 39 -22.36 -24.80 -11.49
CA ASP A 39 -22.66 -23.45 -11.02
C ASP A 39 -21.35 -22.68 -10.81
N LEU A 40 -20.31 -23.32 -10.25
CA LEU A 40 -18.97 -22.74 -10.10
C LEU A 40 -18.32 -22.47 -11.47
N GLU A 41 -18.47 -23.37 -12.44
CA GLU A 41 -17.99 -23.16 -13.81
C GLU A 41 -18.68 -21.96 -14.48
N ALA A 42 -20.00 -21.85 -14.34
CA ALA A 42 -20.75 -20.71 -14.87
C ALA A 42 -20.30 -19.38 -14.23
N LYS A 43 -19.94 -19.39 -12.95
CA LYS A 43 -19.41 -18.26 -12.23
C LYS A 43 -18.02 -17.87 -12.75
N ALA A 44 -17.12 -18.83 -12.91
CA ALA A 44 -15.80 -18.63 -13.51
C ALA A 44 -15.88 -18.13 -14.96
N GLY A 45 -16.82 -18.66 -15.75
CA GLY A 45 -17.08 -18.22 -17.13
C GLY A 45 -17.45 -16.74 -17.22
N LYS A 46 -18.33 -16.25 -16.35
CA LYS A 46 -18.68 -14.82 -16.27
C LYS A 46 -17.49 -13.93 -15.92
N LEU A 47 -16.61 -14.39 -15.03
CA LEU A 47 -15.37 -13.67 -14.70
C LEU A 47 -14.46 -13.55 -15.94
N ALA A 48 -14.25 -14.66 -16.66
CA ALA A 48 -13.45 -14.68 -17.88
C ALA A 48 -14.04 -13.76 -18.97
N GLU A 49 -15.37 -13.80 -19.18
CA GLU A 49 -16.09 -12.90 -20.11
C GLU A 49 -15.89 -11.43 -19.75
N SER A 50 -15.72 -11.12 -18.45
CA SER A 50 -15.43 -9.77 -17.96
C SER A 50 -13.95 -9.40 -18.05
N GLY A 51 -13.09 -10.25 -18.64
CA GLY A 51 -11.67 -10.00 -18.82
C GLY A 51 -10.80 -10.33 -17.61
N ILE A 52 -11.34 -10.99 -16.59
CA ILE A 52 -10.57 -11.46 -15.42
C ILE A 52 -9.71 -12.65 -15.83
N ASN A 53 -8.44 -12.62 -15.41
CA ASN A 53 -7.49 -13.72 -15.62
C ASN A 53 -6.82 -14.21 -14.33
N HIS A 54 -7.16 -13.60 -13.18
CA HIS A 54 -6.67 -14.00 -11.87
C HIS A 54 -7.70 -13.70 -10.79
N VAL A 55 -8.01 -14.68 -9.97
CA VAL A 55 -8.88 -14.49 -8.80
C VAL A 55 -8.13 -14.71 -7.50
N ILE A 56 -8.48 -13.92 -6.48
CA ILE A 56 -8.12 -14.18 -5.10
C ILE A 56 -9.39 -14.72 -4.43
N THR A 57 -9.32 -15.92 -3.86
CA THR A 57 -10.47 -16.48 -3.15
C THR A 57 -10.65 -15.78 -1.81
N PHE A 58 -11.88 -15.53 -1.44
CA PHE A 58 -12.23 -15.01 -0.14
C PHE A 58 -13.42 -15.75 0.44
N SER A 59 -13.45 -15.93 1.76
CA SER A 59 -14.47 -16.70 2.43
C SER A 59 -14.79 -16.12 3.80
N CYS A 60 -16.01 -16.32 4.26
CA CYS A 60 -16.39 -16.06 5.66
C CYS A 60 -15.57 -16.87 6.65
N THR A 61 -14.89 -17.92 6.18
CA THR A 61 -14.05 -18.82 6.98
C THR A 61 -12.55 -18.52 6.84
N HIS A 62 -12.15 -17.32 6.41
CA HIS A 62 -10.73 -16.98 6.21
C HIS A 62 -9.89 -17.13 7.49
N PHE A 63 -10.47 -17.03 8.68
CA PHE A 63 -9.85 -17.42 9.96
C PHE A 63 -9.79 -18.94 10.09
N ARG A 64 -9.01 -19.61 9.26
CA ARG A 64 -9.00 -21.07 9.08
C ARG A 64 -8.83 -21.87 10.38
N TRP A 65 -8.09 -21.31 11.34
CA TRP A 65 -7.86 -21.96 12.62
C TRP A 65 -9.10 -22.02 13.52
N SER A 66 -10.11 -21.21 13.24
CA SER A 66 -11.42 -21.30 13.87
C SER A 66 -12.29 -22.42 13.27
N PHE A 67 -11.96 -22.89 12.08
CA PHE A 67 -12.75 -23.82 11.27
C PHE A 67 -12.03 -25.14 10.99
N VAL A 68 -11.17 -25.58 11.91
CA VAL A 68 -10.33 -26.78 11.73
C VAL A 68 -11.14 -28.01 11.30
N ASN A 69 -12.35 -28.22 11.87
CA ASN A 69 -13.22 -29.35 11.55
C ASN A 69 -13.80 -29.31 10.13
N TYR A 70 -13.63 -28.18 9.42
CA TYR A 70 -14.16 -27.99 8.06
C TYR A 70 -13.07 -27.91 7.00
N TRP A 71 -11.81 -28.08 7.35
CA TRP A 71 -10.71 -27.91 6.38
C TRP A 71 -10.85 -28.82 5.16
N ASP A 72 -11.21 -30.09 5.34
CA ASP A 72 -11.38 -31.01 4.22
C ASP A 72 -12.50 -30.54 3.28
N LEU A 73 -13.64 -30.10 3.82
CA LEU A 73 -14.77 -29.58 3.05
C LEU A 73 -14.42 -28.28 2.32
N LEU A 74 -13.70 -27.38 3.00
CA LEU A 74 -13.25 -26.11 2.42
C LEU A 74 -12.23 -26.35 1.30
N ASN A 75 -11.30 -27.27 1.49
CA ASN A 75 -10.32 -27.64 0.49
C ASN A 75 -10.97 -28.34 -0.72
N GLU A 76 -11.96 -29.22 -0.50
CA GLU A 76 -12.74 -29.83 -1.58
C GLU A 76 -13.49 -28.74 -2.41
N THR A 77 -14.09 -27.76 -1.73
CA THR A 77 -14.74 -26.64 -2.40
C THR A 77 -13.74 -25.80 -3.18
N LEU A 78 -12.59 -25.49 -2.59
CA LEU A 78 -11.50 -24.76 -3.23
C LEU A 78 -10.99 -25.49 -4.48
N GLU A 79 -10.83 -26.82 -4.43
CA GLU A 79 -10.43 -27.61 -5.60
C GLU A 79 -11.44 -27.50 -6.75
N LYS A 80 -12.75 -27.55 -6.45
CA LYS A 80 -13.80 -27.33 -7.44
C LYS A 80 -13.74 -25.93 -8.07
N ILE A 81 -13.48 -24.89 -7.24
CA ILE A 81 -13.30 -23.52 -7.72
C ILE A 81 -12.08 -23.42 -8.62
N VAL A 82 -10.93 -23.98 -8.19
CA VAL A 82 -9.70 -24.02 -8.98
C VAL A 82 -9.94 -24.69 -10.33
N ASN A 83 -10.60 -25.85 -10.34
CA ASN A 83 -10.93 -26.56 -11.57
C ASN A 83 -11.79 -25.73 -12.51
N ALA A 84 -12.85 -25.09 -11.99
CA ALA A 84 -13.72 -24.20 -12.74
C ALA A 84 -12.96 -23.01 -13.33
N CYS A 85 -12.15 -22.33 -12.55
CA CYS A 85 -11.35 -21.19 -12.99
C CYS A 85 -10.32 -21.58 -14.07
N HIS A 86 -9.61 -22.69 -13.87
CA HIS A 86 -8.60 -23.15 -14.82
C HIS A 86 -9.18 -23.54 -16.18
N GLN A 87 -10.42 -24.05 -16.25
CA GLN A 87 -11.10 -24.30 -17.52
C GLN A 87 -11.28 -23.02 -18.36
N HIS A 88 -11.34 -21.87 -17.70
CA HIS A 88 -11.47 -20.55 -18.32
C HIS A 88 -10.15 -19.78 -18.40
N GLY A 89 -9.01 -20.39 -18.06
CA GLY A 89 -7.69 -19.75 -18.10
C GLY A 89 -7.45 -18.74 -16.97
N ILE A 90 -8.23 -18.80 -15.89
CA ILE A 90 -8.12 -17.91 -14.73
C ILE A 90 -7.23 -18.57 -13.69
N LEU A 91 -6.20 -17.86 -13.22
CA LEU A 91 -5.36 -18.28 -12.10
C LEU A 91 -6.08 -18.08 -10.75
N VAL A 92 -5.74 -18.89 -9.77
CA VAL A 92 -6.39 -18.85 -8.45
C VAL A 92 -5.35 -18.70 -7.34
N THR A 93 -5.48 -17.62 -6.57
CA THR A 93 -4.73 -17.41 -5.33
C THR A 93 -5.68 -17.64 -4.15
N GLU A 94 -5.34 -18.57 -3.27
CA GLU A 94 -6.07 -18.77 -2.03
C GLU A 94 -5.67 -17.72 -1.00
N HIS A 95 -6.66 -17.18 -0.28
CA HIS A 95 -6.47 -16.20 0.79
C HIS A 95 -6.98 -16.74 2.12
N HIS A 96 -6.14 -16.62 3.14
CA HIS A 96 -6.47 -16.99 4.51
C HIS A 96 -5.73 -16.14 5.54
N SER A 97 -6.30 -16.02 6.72
CA SER A 97 -5.60 -15.52 7.90
C SER A 97 -4.59 -16.55 8.40
N SER A 98 -3.32 -16.17 8.45
CA SER A 98 -2.21 -17.08 8.74
C SER A 98 -2.23 -17.57 10.18
N GLU A 99 -2.62 -16.74 11.14
CA GLU A 99 -2.42 -17.03 12.56
C GLU A 99 -3.64 -16.77 13.44
N LEU A 100 -4.69 -16.11 12.94
CA LEU A 100 -5.82 -15.74 13.80
C LEU A 100 -6.78 -16.92 14.03
N SER A 101 -7.15 -17.10 15.29
CA SER A 101 -8.10 -18.10 15.71
C SER A 101 -9.03 -17.59 16.81
N HIS A 102 -10.29 -17.87 16.70
CA HIS A 102 -11.24 -17.62 17.78
C HIS A 102 -11.18 -18.73 18.83
N PHE A 103 -11.14 -18.31 20.11
CA PHE A 103 -11.39 -19.16 21.26
C PHE A 103 -12.62 -18.62 21.94
N LEU A 104 -13.78 -19.07 21.53
CA LEU A 104 -15.02 -18.57 22.09
C LEU A 104 -15.17 -19.02 23.54
N GLY A 105 -14.67 -18.21 24.45
CA GLY A 105 -14.73 -18.44 25.88
C GLY A 105 -16.12 -18.24 26.47
N ASP A 106 -16.90 -17.31 25.89
CA ASP A 106 -18.22 -16.95 26.38
C ASP A 106 -19.25 -16.70 25.25
N GLU A 107 -20.48 -16.36 25.64
CA GLU A 107 -21.57 -16.08 24.70
C GLU A 107 -21.38 -14.77 23.93
N ALA A 108 -20.65 -13.80 24.48
CA ALA A 108 -20.39 -12.52 23.81
C ALA A 108 -19.46 -12.74 22.60
N ASP A 109 -18.40 -13.51 22.77
CA ASP A 109 -17.48 -13.88 21.67
C ASP A 109 -18.22 -14.63 20.57
N LEU A 110 -19.10 -15.58 20.96
CA LEU A 110 -19.93 -16.31 19.99
C LEU A 110 -20.90 -15.37 19.25
N ALA A 111 -21.53 -14.42 19.96
CA ALA A 111 -22.43 -13.46 19.36
C ALA A 111 -21.69 -12.54 18.36
N TYR A 112 -20.49 -12.12 18.71
CA TYR A 112 -19.63 -11.34 17.83
C TYR A 112 -19.29 -12.12 16.54
N LEU A 113 -18.82 -13.36 16.65
CA LEU A 113 -18.52 -14.18 15.47
C LEU A 113 -19.75 -14.37 14.57
N LYS A 114 -20.91 -14.65 15.17
CA LYS A 114 -22.18 -14.78 14.45
C LYS A 114 -22.55 -13.49 13.70
N ASP A 115 -22.34 -12.33 14.30
CA ASP A 115 -22.63 -11.04 13.66
C ASP A 115 -21.69 -10.77 12.50
N VAL A 116 -20.38 -11.02 12.67
CA VAL A 116 -19.39 -10.88 11.59
C VAL A 116 -19.72 -11.79 10.41
N LEU A 117 -20.01 -13.06 10.65
CA LEU A 117 -20.35 -14.01 9.59
C LEU A 117 -21.65 -13.63 8.88
N ARG A 118 -22.65 -13.15 9.64
CA ARG A 118 -23.92 -12.69 9.06
C ARG A 118 -23.73 -11.47 8.14
N LYS A 119 -22.89 -10.52 8.54
CA LYS A 119 -22.52 -9.36 7.70
C LYS A 119 -21.84 -9.78 6.40
N ARG A 120 -21.18 -10.93 6.38
CA ARG A 120 -20.57 -11.54 5.19
C ARG A 120 -21.50 -12.51 4.48
N GLN A 121 -22.82 -12.39 4.67
CA GLN A 121 -23.86 -13.22 4.06
C GLN A 121 -23.78 -14.72 4.39
N SER A 122 -22.98 -15.09 5.38
CA SER A 122 -22.93 -16.47 5.83
C SER A 122 -24.15 -16.84 6.66
N ARG A 123 -24.71 -18.02 6.38
CA ARG A 123 -25.75 -18.65 7.20
C ARG A 123 -25.09 -19.59 8.20
N ILE A 124 -24.67 -19.03 9.31
CA ILE A 124 -23.95 -19.78 10.35
C ILE A 124 -24.71 -21.03 10.84
N GLU A 125 -26.04 -21.05 10.70
CA GLU A 125 -26.90 -22.20 10.99
C GLU A 125 -26.59 -23.41 10.07
N SER A 126 -25.98 -23.16 8.91
CA SER A 126 -25.52 -24.20 7.97
C SER A 126 -24.21 -24.88 8.42
N TRP A 127 -23.56 -24.38 9.47
CA TRP A 127 -22.31 -24.89 10.00
C TRP A 127 -22.53 -25.59 11.35
N PRO A 128 -23.02 -26.85 11.36
CA PRO A 128 -23.54 -27.47 12.57
C PRO A 128 -22.51 -27.63 13.69
N GLU A 129 -21.23 -27.78 13.36
CA GLU A 129 -20.15 -27.99 14.32
C GLU A 129 -19.36 -26.71 14.62
N LEU A 130 -19.77 -25.58 14.10
CA LEU A 130 -19.03 -24.33 14.26
C LEU A 130 -18.79 -23.99 15.74
N ILE A 131 -19.81 -24.09 16.58
CA ILE A 131 -19.71 -23.79 18.01
C ILE A 131 -18.68 -24.71 18.67
N THR A 132 -18.73 -26.00 18.36
CA THR A 132 -17.78 -26.98 18.91
C THR A 132 -16.37 -26.69 18.43
N SER A 133 -16.20 -26.39 17.14
CA SER A 133 -14.91 -26.05 16.53
C SER A 133 -14.32 -24.78 17.13
N ALA A 134 -15.14 -23.74 17.29
CA ALA A 134 -14.70 -22.44 17.77
C ALA A 134 -14.50 -22.42 19.31
N ARG A 135 -15.31 -23.13 20.07
CA ARG A 135 -15.16 -23.25 21.54
C ARG A 135 -14.15 -24.31 21.97
N GLY A 136 -13.87 -25.28 21.13
CA GLY A 136 -12.93 -26.34 21.43
C GLY A 136 -11.49 -25.84 21.42
N ASP A 137 -10.63 -26.66 22.01
CA ASP A 137 -9.18 -26.51 21.94
C ASP A 137 -8.61 -27.75 21.23
N PRO A 138 -8.71 -27.84 19.90
CA PRO A 138 -8.31 -28.99 19.13
C PRO A 138 -6.80 -29.23 19.20
N VAL A 139 -6.42 -30.48 19.19
CA VAL A 139 -5.05 -30.90 18.90
C VAL A 139 -4.78 -30.65 17.43
N LEU A 140 -3.76 -29.83 17.11
CA LEU A 140 -3.43 -29.48 15.73
C LEU A 140 -2.31 -30.34 15.16
N ILE A 141 -1.29 -30.64 15.96
CA ILE A 141 -0.12 -31.43 15.55
C ILE A 141 0.59 -32.02 16.77
N ASP A 142 1.11 -33.22 16.66
CA ASP A 142 1.99 -33.88 17.65
C ASP A 142 1.46 -33.80 19.10
N ASP A 143 0.17 -34.05 19.29
CA ASP A 143 -0.54 -33.92 20.56
C ASP A 143 -0.56 -32.51 21.17
N ILE A 144 -0.09 -31.50 20.44
CA ILE A 144 -0.10 -30.09 20.85
C ILE A 144 -1.43 -29.44 20.50
N ARG A 145 -2.01 -28.80 21.49
CA ARG A 145 -3.28 -28.10 21.37
C ARG A 145 -3.10 -26.71 20.76
N ARG A 146 -4.15 -26.21 20.16
CA ARG A 146 -4.20 -24.85 19.59
C ARG A 146 -3.83 -23.77 20.63
N SER A 147 -4.32 -23.88 21.88
CA SER A 147 -4.01 -22.93 22.96
C SER A 147 -2.52 -22.84 23.31
N GLU A 148 -1.76 -23.93 23.12
CA GLU A 148 -0.32 -23.97 23.40
C GLU A 148 0.51 -23.21 22.35
N MET A 149 -0.12 -22.77 21.27
CA MET A 149 0.53 -22.05 20.17
C MET A 149 0.26 -20.54 20.20
N ILE A 150 -0.60 -20.07 21.11
CA ILE A 150 -1.04 -18.66 21.15
C ILE A 150 0.04 -17.74 21.68
N GLN A 151 0.07 -16.54 21.16
CA GLN A 151 0.92 -15.46 21.65
C GLN A 151 0.53 -15.06 23.08
N ILE A 152 1.55 -14.76 23.89
CA ILE A 152 1.38 -14.32 25.28
C ILE A 152 1.71 -12.83 25.34
N ASP A 153 0.74 -12.01 25.72
CA ASP A 153 0.92 -10.58 25.93
C ASP A 153 1.89 -10.31 27.08
N GLY A 154 2.93 -9.53 26.84
CA GLY A 154 3.95 -9.25 27.82
C GLY A 154 3.46 -8.41 29.00
N ALA A 155 2.52 -7.51 28.79
CA ALA A 155 1.98 -6.65 29.86
C ALA A 155 1.00 -7.42 30.78
N VAL A 156 0.22 -8.33 30.20
CA VAL A 156 -0.78 -9.11 30.93
C VAL A 156 -0.20 -10.43 31.46
N GLY A 157 0.76 -11.01 30.76
CA GLY A 157 1.30 -12.35 31.05
C GLY A 157 0.36 -13.50 30.70
N GLY A 158 -0.58 -13.25 29.78
CA GLY A 158 -1.60 -14.19 29.35
C GLY A 158 -2.06 -13.94 27.93
N PHE A 159 -3.13 -14.61 27.52
CA PHE A 159 -3.72 -14.44 26.21
C PHE A 159 -4.51 -13.14 26.14
N LYS A 160 -4.45 -12.49 24.98
CA LYS A 160 -5.22 -11.26 24.70
C LYS A 160 -5.78 -11.34 23.28
N PRO A 161 -7.11 -11.19 23.11
CA PRO A 161 -7.70 -11.14 21.78
C PRO A 161 -7.42 -9.78 21.11
N ASN A 162 -7.45 -9.78 19.78
CA ASN A 162 -7.41 -8.57 18.96
C ASN A 162 -8.81 -7.96 18.78
N GLY A 163 -8.94 -6.93 17.92
CA GLY A 163 -10.22 -6.27 17.62
C GLY A 163 -11.26 -7.17 16.93
N TYR A 164 -10.87 -8.36 16.46
CA TYR A 164 -11.79 -9.38 15.92
C TYR A 164 -12.18 -10.44 16.94
N HIS A 165 -11.91 -10.24 18.22
CA HIS A 165 -12.02 -11.27 19.25
C HIS A 165 -11.25 -12.55 18.93
N ALA A 166 -10.24 -12.44 18.07
CA ALA A 166 -9.37 -13.55 17.72
C ALA A 166 -8.03 -13.44 18.43
N TYR A 167 -7.43 -14.60 18.65
CA TYR A 167 -6.11 -14.73 19.25
C TYR A 167 -5.08 -15.06 18.18
N SER A 168 -3.92 -14.42 18.24
CA SER A 168 -2.83 -14.66 17.31
C SER A 168 -2.00 -15.87 17.77
N MET A 169 -1.77 -16.83 16.89
CA MET A 169 -0.80 -17.90 17.12
C MET A 169 0.62 -17.36 16.94
N CYS A 170 1.56 -17.90 17.71
CA CYS A 170 2.93 -17.44 17.69
C CYS A 170 3.71 -18.06 16.52
N PHE A 171 4.04 -17.27 15.52
CA PHE A 171 4.83 -17.71 14.36
C PHE A 171 6.31 -18.04 14.69
N ASN A 172 6.78 -17.74 15.91
CA ASN A 172 8.06 -18.24 16.43
C ASN A 172 7.93 -19.58 17.16
N ASN A 173 6.70 -20.05 17.39
CA ASN A 173 6.45 -21.36 17.97
C ASN A 173 6.66 -22.46 16.91
N PRO A 174 7.61 -23.39 17.11
CA PRO A 174 7.91 -24.42 16.12
C PRO A 174 6.74 -25.38 15.88
N HIS A 175 5.85 -25.57 16.87
CA HIS A 175 4.66 -26.40 16.71
C HIS A 175 3.65 -25.71 15.78
N PHE A 176 3.45 -24.40 15.95
CA PHE A 176 2.61 -23.63 15.04
C PHE A 176 3.17 -23.65 13.61
N ARG A 177 4.47 -23.42 13.43
CA ARG A 177 5.10 -23.47 12.07
C ARG A 177 4.85 -24.81 11.39
N ARG A 178 5.02 -25.94 12.12
CA ARG A 178 4.72 -27.26 11.56
C ARG A 178 3.25 -27.46 11.21
N ALA A 179 2.35 -27.01 12.09
CA ALA A 179 0.91 -27.08 11.83
C ALA A 179 0.54 -26.21 10.60
N TYR A 180 1.11 -25.03 10.49
CA TYR A 180 0.89 -24.13 9.39
C TYR A 180 1.43 -24.68 8.06
N PHE A 181 2.63 -25.23 8.06
CA PHE A 181 3.20 -25.85 6.85
C PHE A 181 2.35 -27.03 6.38
N LYS A 182 1.87 -27.85 7.29
CA LYS A 182 0.95 -28.94 6.94
C LYS A 182 -0.39 -28.44 6.40
N TYR A 183 -0.88 -27.32 6.92
CA TYR A 183 -2.05 -26.65 6.36
C TYR A 183 -1.76 -26.14 4.94
N LEU A 184 -0.63 -25.49 4.71
CA LEU A 184 -0.22 -25.05 3.36
C LEU A 184 -0.10 -26.23 2.38
N GLU A 185 0.43 -27.38 2.85
CA GLU A 185 0.47 -28.63 2.07
C GLU A 185 -0.92 -29.10 1.65
N SER A 186 -1.92 -28.95 2.48
CA SER A 186 -3.30 -29.29 2.13
C SER A 186 -3.92 -28.33 1.11
N ILE A 187 -3.57 -27.05 1.18
CA ILE A 187 -4.05 -26.03 0.22
C ILE A 187 -3.43 -26.25 -1.17
N TYR A 188 -2.11 -26.44 -1.26
CA TYR A 188 -1.50 -26.60 -2.56
C TYR A 188 -1.98 -27.86 -3.31
N GLN A 189 -2.44 -28.92 -2.58
CA GLN A 189 -3.05 -30.10 -3.19
C GLN A 189 -4.31 -29.78 -4.00
N THR A 190 -5.02 -28.71 -3.68
CA THR A 190 -6.19 -28.24 -4.44
C THR A 190 -5.81 -27.67 -5.81
N GLY A 191 -4.53 -27.46 -6.09
CA GLY A 191 -4.01 -26.98 -7.35
C GLY A 191 -4.03 -25.45 -7.52
N VAL A 192 -4.10 -24.69 -6.42
CA VAL A 192 -4.00 -23.21 -6.46
C VAL A 192 -2.68 -22.74 -7.06
N ASP A 193 -2.70 -21.58 -7.69
CA ASP A 193 -1.54 -20.96 -8.34
C ASP A 193 -0.80 -20.01 -7.41
N GLY A 194 -1.45 -19.58 -6.34
CA GLY A 194 -0.89 -18.66 -5.36
C GLY A 194 -1.49 -18.84 -3.98
N ILE A 195 -0.81 -18.28 -2.99
CA ILE A 195 -1.25 -18.22 -1.59
C ILE A 195 -1.05 -16.80 -1.09
N MET A 196 -2.11 -16.18 -0.61
CA MET A 196 -2.09 -14.88 0.05
C MET A 196 -2.21 -15.09 1.56
N THR A 197 -1.12 -14.83 2.27
CA THR A 197 -1.04 -14.96 3.71
C THR A 197 -1.42 -13.63 4.37
N ASP A 198 -2.53 -13.61 5.09
CA ASP A 198 -3.00 -12.45 5.83
C ASP A 198 -2.68 -12.58 7.32
N ASP A 199 -2.78 -11.48 8.07
CA ASP A 199 -2.67 -11.42 9.53
C ASP A 199 -1.38 -12.00 10.14
N VAL A 200 -0.23 -11.91 9.46
CA VAL A 200 1.05 -12.24 10.10
C VAL A 200 1.46 -11.08 10.99
N GLN A 201 1.06 -11.10 12.25
CA GLN A 201 1.14 -9.95 13.14
C GLN A 201 1.48 -10.31 14.59
N TRP A 202 1.94 -9.31 15.33
CA TRP A 202 2.06 -9.38 16.77
C TRP A 202 0.73 -9.00 17.45
N ILE A 203 0.53 -9.40 18.69
CA ILE A 203 -0.68 -9.16 19.49
C ILE A 203 -1.08 -7.68 19.54
N GLY A 204 -0.11 -6.77 19.60
CA GLY A 204 -0.36 -5.34 19.68
C GLY A 204 -0.43 -4.71 18.29
N ALA A 205 -1.38 -3.79 18.11
CA ALA A 205 -1.51 -3.02 16.88
C ALA A 205 -0.45 -1.91 16.74
N ASP A 206 0.16 -1.49 17.82
CA ASP A 206 1.23 -0.50 17.85
C ASP A 206 2.60 -1.21 17.84
N PRO A 207 3.53 -0.85 16.94
CA PRO A 207 4.87 -1.43 16.91
C PRO A 207 5.63 -1.27 18.20
N PHE A 208 5.36 -0.21 18.92
CA PHE A 208 6.04 0.10 20.18
C PHE A 208 5.36 -0.51 21.41
N ASP A 209 4.18 -1.11 21.22
CA ASP A 209 3.46 -1.79 22.27
C ASP A 209 3.70 -3.32 22.19
N ASN A 210 2.91 -4.07 22.81
CA ASN A 210 2.95 -5.49 23.04
C ASN A 210 3.55 -6.39 21.95
N ALA A 211 4.22 -7.42 22.38
CA ALA A 211 4.59 -8.57 21.55
C ALA A 211 4.48 -9.86 22.35
N CYS A 212 4.66 -10.97 21.68
CA CYS A 212 4.65 -12.27 22.31
C CYS A 212 5.85 -12.48 23.25
N THR A 213 5.57 -12.83 24.49
CA THR A 213 6.56 -13.18 25.52
C THR A 213 6.57 -14.67 25.85
N CYS A 214 6.04 -15.52 24.96
CA CYS A 214 6.12 -16.96 25.15
C CYS A 214 7.57 -17.45 25.22
N GLN A 215 7.78 -18.63 25.76
CA GLN A 215 9.14 -19.21 25.91
C GLN A 215 9.93 -19.27 24.60
N TYR A 216 9.26 -19.50 23.46
CA TYR A 216 9.93 -19.59 22.15
C TYR A 216 10.46 -18.21 21.70
N CYS A 217 9.67 -17.15 21.86
CA CYS A 217 10.10 -15.79 21.56
C CYS A 217 11.23 -15.36 22.48
N ARG A 218 11.16 -15.64 23.79
CA ARG A 218 12.23 -15.33 24.74
C ARG A 218 13.53 -16.03 24.39
N ASN A 219 13.45 -17.34 24.14
CA ASN A 219 14.61 -18.14 23.78
C ASN A 219 15.24 -17.68 22.47
N LEU A 220 14.43 -17.42 21.46
CA LEU A 220 14.92 -16.96 20.16
C LEU A 220 15.55 -15.55 20.25
N PHE A 221 14.93 -14.66 21.01
CA PHE A 221 15.51 -13.34 21.28
C PHE A 221 16.88 -13.44 21.97
N ALA A 222 16.96 -14.26 23.04
CA ALA A 222 18.22 -14.45 23.75
C ALA A 222 19.31 -15.08 22.87
N GLN A 223 18.93 -16.04 22.01
CA GLN A 223 19.86 -16.66 21.06
C GLN A 223 20.39 -15.66 20.02
N ASN A 224 19.52 -14.78 19.52
CA ASN A 224 19.89 -13.84 18.47
C ASN A 224 20.66 -12.61 18.97
N THR A 225 20.41 -12.18 20.20
CA THR A 225 20.94 -10.92 20.74
C THR A 225 21.91 -11.09 21.91
N GLY A 226 21.91 -12.23 22.57
CA GLY A 226 22.61 -12.44 23.84
C GLY A 226 21.97 -11.71 25.03
N LEU A 227 20.80 -11.09 24.84
CA LEU A 227 20.06 -10.33 25.86
C LEU A 227 18.85 -11.12 26.35
N GLU A 228 18.35 -10.79 27.53
CA GLU A 228 17.16 -11.43 28.10
C GLU A 228 16.01 -10.42 28.19
N LEU A 229 14.80 -10.83 27.74
CA LEU A 229 13.59 -10.05 27.92
C LEU A 229 13.11 -10.09 29.37
N PRO A 230 12.60 -8.98 29.91
CA PRO A 230 12.05 -8.92 31.25
C PRO A 230 10.83 -9.83 31.41
N GLU A 231 10.52 -10.22 32.63
CA GLU A 231 9.31 -10.98 32.93
C GLU A 231 8.05 -10.21 32.57
N SER A 232 6.97 -10.93 32.29
CA SER A 232 5.66 -10.32 32.00
C SER A 232 5.11 -9.55 33.20
N GLY A 233 4.18 -8.65 32.92
CA GLY A 233 3.58 -7.78 33.93
C GLY A 233 4.35 -6.46 34.14
N ALA A 234 4.46 -6.01 35.36
CA ALA A 234 5.07 -4.71 35.67
C ALA A 234 6.53 -4.53 35.18
N PRO A 235 7.42 -5.54 35.18
CA PRO A 235 8.74 -5.44 34.57
C PRO A 235 8.67 -5.16 33.05
N TRP A 236 7.76 -5.83 32.36
CA TRP A 236 7.52 -5.62 30.93
C TRP A 236 7.04 -4.20 30.62
N VAL A 237 6.06 -3.70 31.37
CA VAL A 237 5.52 -2.34 31.20
C VAL A 237 6.62 -1.28 31.39
N ARG A 238 7.52 -1.46 32.38
CA ARG A 238 8.66 -0.54 32.56
C ARG A 238 9.65 -0.60 31.39
N PHE A 239 9.93 -1.80 30.88
CA PHE A 239 10.77 -2.00 29.73
C PHE A 239 10.21 -1.29 28.48
N GLN A 240 8.92 -1.39 28.21
CA GLN A 240 8.28 -0.72 27.09
C GLN A 240 8.25 0.80 27.21
N ALA A 241 8.30 1.34 28.42
CA ALA A 241 8.38 2.77 28.65
C ALA A 241 9.74 3.37 28.30
N ASP A 242 10.82 2.56 28.27
CA ASP A 242 12.19 3.00 27.94
C ASP A 242 12.54 2.68 26.48
N ARG A 243 11.88 3.40 25.57
CA ARG A 243 11.94 3.19 24.12
C ARG A 243 13.31 3.47 23.48
N GLN A 244 14.23 4.07 24.22
CA GLN A 244 15.58 4.40 23.76
C GLN A 244 16.65 3.46 24.33
N SER A 245 16.26 2.51 25.18
CA SER A 245 17.23 1.56 25.72
C SER A 245 17.73 0.60 24.64
N PRO A 246 19.00 0.20 24.67
CA PRO A 246 19.55 -0.80 23.74
C PRO A 246 18.76 -2.11 23.76
N LEU A 247 18.23 -2.52 24.91
CA LEU A 247 17.39 -3.70 25.02
C LEU A 247 16.07 -3.55 24.26
N PHE A 248 15.44 -2.35 24.34
CA PHE A 248 14.20 -2.08 23.62
C PHE A 248 14.43 -2.05 22.10
N LEU A 249 15.49 -1.38 21.65
CA LEU A 249 15.83 -1.31 20.22
C LEU A 249 16.15 -2.69 19.64
N ALA A 250 16.91 -3.51 20.38
CA ALA A 250 17.19 -4.89 19.98
C ALA A 250 15.93 -5.75 19.91
N TRP A 251 14.97 -5.57 20.84
CA TRP A 251 13.69 -6.26 20.82
C TRP A 251 12.80 -5.80 19.66
N LEU A 252 12.81 -4.51 19.34
CA LEU A 252 12.06 -3.95 18.23
C LEU A 252 12.57 -4.51 16.89
N ASP A 253 13.89 -4.53 16.69
CA ASP A 253 14.51 -5.15 15.52
C ASP A 253 14.19 -6.65 15.42
N PHE A 254 14.24 -7.37 16.55
CA PHE A 254 13.85 -8.77 16.61
C PHE A 254 12.40 -9.01 16.14
N ARG A 255 11.47 -8.12 16.52
CA ARG A 255 10.07 -8.24 16.11
C ARG A 255 9.91 -8.22 14.60
N PHE A 256 10.53 -7.27 13.94
CA PHE A 256 10.46 -7.14 12.48
C PHE A 256 11.12 -8.33 11.77
N ARG A 257 12.33 -8.70 12.22
CA ARG A 257 13.05 -9.86 11.66
C ARG A 257 12.30 -11.17 11.84
N ALA A 258 11.59 -11.35 12.93
CA ALA A 258 10.83 -12.58 13.16
C ALA A 258 9.69 -12.77 12.14
N ILE A 259 9.06 -11.68 11.69
CA ILE A 259 8.05 -11.72 10.62
C ILE A 259 8.71 -12.07 9.27
N GLU A 260 9.85 -11.42 8.96
CA GLU A 260 10.64 -11.73 7.75
C GLU A 260 11.04 -13.20 7.70
N ASP A 261 11.57 -13.73 8.81
CA ASP A 261 11.98 -15.12 8.94
C ASP A 261 10.82 -16.10 8.80
N PHE A 262 9.64 -15.73 9.28
CA PHE A 262 8.45 -16.56 9.08
C PHE A 262 8.07 -16.65 7.59
N HIS A 263 8.01 -15.52 6.88
CA HIS A 263 7.71 -15.50 5.45
C HIS A 263 8.78 -16.23 4.62
N ARG A 264 10.04 -16.10 5.00
CA ARG A 264 11.14 -16.84 4.38
C ARG A 264 11.00 -18.35 4.62
N ALA A 265 10.68 -18.75 5.84
CA ALA A 265 10.44 -20.15 6.15
C ALA A 265 9.25 -20.75 5.38
N VAL A 266 8.19 -19.97 5.17
CA VAL A 266 7.06 -20.38 4.30
C VAL A 266 7.53 -20.61 2.86
N LYS A 267 8.31 -19.67 2.31
CA LYS A 267 8.89 -19.80 0.97
C LYS A 267 9.77 -21.05 0.86
N ASP A 268 10.72 -21.21 1.78
CA ASP A 268 11.67 -22.33 1.78
C ASP A 268 10.95 -23.67 1.89
N HIS A 269 9.87 -23.73 2.69
CA HIS A 269 9.04 -24.91 2.78
C HIS A 269 8.38 -25.27 1.44
N LEU A 270 7.75 -24.32 0.79
CA LEU A 270 7.11 -24.51 -0.52
C LEU A 270 8.14 -24.89 -1.60
N GLU A 271 9.29 -24.23 -1.64
CA GLU A 271 10.38 -24.55 -2.58
C GLU A 271 10.97 -25.93 -2.31
N GLY A 272 11.04 -26.35 -1.05
CA GLY A 272 11.42 -27.71 -0.66
C GLY A 272 10.47 -28.79 -1.18
N LEU A 273 9.21 -28.43 -1.46
CA LEU A 273 8.22 -29.28 -2.14
C LEU A 273 8.29 -29.19 -3.67
N GLY A 274 9.21 -28.38 -4.22
CA GLY A 274 9.31 -28.11 -5.66
C GLY A 274 8.30 -27.09 -6.17
N LEU A 275 7.70 -26.30 -5.29
CA LEU A 275 6.66 -25.32 -5.61
C LEU A 275 7.19 -23.90 -5.56
N ARG A 276 6.79 -23.09 -6.53
CA ARG A 276 6.98 -21.64 -6.54
C ARG A 276 5.61 -21.01 -6.77
N LEU A 277 4.86 -20.81 -5.71
CA LEU A 277 3.52 -20.23 -5.76
C LEU A 277 3.60 -18.71 -5.77
N LEU A 278 2.62 -18.08 -6.44
CA LEU A 278 2.44 -16.63 -6.38
C LEU A 278 2.03 -16.22 -4.97
N ARG A 279 2.69 -15.19 -4.43
CA ARG A 279 2.48 -14.75 -3.04
C ARG A 279 2.26 -13.24 -2.95
N PRO A 280 1.02 -12.75 -3.13
CA PRO A 280 0.66 -11.39 -2.79
C PRO A 280 0.72 -11.17 -1.29
N ASN A 281 0.97 -9.93 -0.87
CA ASN A 281 0.98 -9.59 0.53
C ASN A 281 0.54 -8.15 0.81
N TYR A 282 0.01 -7.94 2.00
CA TYR A 282 -0.29 -6.60 2.51
C TYR A 282 0.98 -5.79 2.71
N CYS A 283 0.92 -4.51 2.39
CA CYS A 283 1.99 -3.59 2.70
C CYS A 283 1.67 -2.68 3.87
N SER A 284 2.73 -2.24 4.54
CA SER A 284 2.65 -1.21 5.55
C SER A 284 2.23 0.15 4.98
N SER A 285 1.79 1.01 5.85
CA SER A 285 1.58 2.43 5.58
C SER A 285 2.86 3.21 5.85
N VAL A 286 3.19 4.18 4.99
CA VAL A 286 4.28 5.13 5.23
C VAL A 286 4.01 6.01 6.44
N LEU A 287 2.74 6.18 6.79
CA LEU A 287 2.30 7.10 7.83
C LEU A 287 2.01 6.42 9.16
N ASN A 288 1.76 5.15 9.13
CA ASN A 288 1.42 4.37 10.31
C ASN A 288 2.12 3.03 10.26
N PRO A 289 3.34 3.01 10.74
CA PRO A 289 4.08 1.78 10.87
C PRO A 289 3.30 0.79 11.73
N ASN A 290 2.81 -0.29 11.16
CA ASN A 290 2.11 -1.37 11.85
C ASN A 290 2.96 -2.64 11.84
N PRO A 291 3.36 -3.24 12.96
CA PRO A 291 4.21 -4.40 13.00
C PRO A 291 3.64 -5.62 12.30
N SER A 292 2.37 -5.56 11.91
CA SER A 292 1.77 -6.66 11.15
C SER A 292 2.20 -6.70 9.70
N SER A 293 2.71 -5.64 9.13
CA SER A 293 2.92 -5.62 7.67
C SER A 293 4.13 -4.89 7.16
N TYR A 294 4.89 -4.22 8.01
CA TYR A 294 5.96 -3.43 7.50
C TYR A 294 7.20 -4.04 7.09
N ALA A 295 7.59 -5.07 7.79
CA ALA A 295 8.75 -5.86 7.46
C ALA A 295 8.69 -6.39 6.04
N LEU A 296 7.51 -6.34 5.44
CA LEU A 296 7.20 -6.95 4.16
C LEU A 296 7.42 -6.04 2.96
N ASP A 297 7.69 -4.77 3.17
CA ASP A 297 7.85 -3.78 2.10
C ASP A 297 8.90 -4.21 1.06
N THR A 298 9.99 -4.79 1.52
CA THR A 298 11.14 -5.14 0.68
C THR A 298 11.43 -6.63 0.60
N LEU A 299 10.53 -7.48 1.11
CA LEU A 299 10.75 -8.93 1.11
C LEU A 299 10.69 -9.52 -0.31
N PRO A 300 11.78 -10.14 -0.78
CA PRO A 300 11.82 -10.78 -2.09
C PRO A 300 10.95 -12.03 -2.19
N GLU A 301 10.50 -12.55 -1.05
CA GLU A 301 9.63 -13.71 -0.93
C GLU A 301 8.20 -13.43 -1.39
N LEU A 302 7.80 -12.17 -1.49
CA LEU A 302 6.46 -11.74 -1.85
C LEU A 302 6.43 -11.16 -3.25
N ASP A 303 5.41 -11.50 -4.02
CA ASP A 303 5.36 -11.23 -5.46
C ASP A 303 4.59 -9.96 -5.81
N TRP A 304 3.67 -9.53 -4.96
CA TRP A 304 2.88 -8.31 -5.16
C TRP A 304 2.86 -7.43 -3.93
N VAL A 305 2.95 -6.13 -4.18
CA VAL A 305 2.66 -5.09 -3.20
C VAL A 305 1.15 -4.91 -3.15
N PHE A 306 0.52 -5.35 -2.08
CA PHE A 306 -0.92 -5.32 -1.90
C PHE A 306 -1.31 -4.30 -0.84
N GLN A 307 -2.32 -3.49 -1.11
CA GLN A 307 -2.90 -2.57 -0.15
C GLN A 307 -4.41 -2.76 -0.08
N GLU A 308 -4.93 -2.97 1.11
CA GLU A 308 -6.34 -2.83 1.39
C GLU A 308 -6.66 -1.36 1.65
N SER A 309 -7.43 -0.75 0.75
CA SER A 309 -8.09 0.53 1.01
C SER A 309 -9.43 0.23 1.65
N CYS A 310 -9.42 0.10 2.97
CA CYS A 310 -10.63 -0.22 3.71
C CYS A 310 -11.80 0.66 3.32
N PHE A 311 -12.93 0.01 3.00
CA PHE A 311 -14.25 0.55 2.70
C PHE A 311 -14.48 1.06 1.27
N SER A 312 -15.73 1.02 0.85
CA SER A 312 -16.33 1.72 -0.31
C SER A 312 -16.02 3.23 -0.36
N THR A 313 -15.11 3.69 0.44
CA THR A 313 -15.08 4.98 1.08
C THR A 313 -13.80 5.73 0.93
N ILE A 314 -12.97 5.41 -0.07
CA ILE A 314 -12.01 6.41 -0.49
C ILE A 314 -12.75 7.74 -0.80
N ILE A 315 -13.99 7.65 -1.23
CA ILE A 315 -14.92 8.78 -1.38
C ILE A 315 -15.28 9.43 -0.04
N ARG A 316 -15.13 8.73 1.07
CA ARG A 316 -15.49 9.20 2.43
C ARG A 316 -14.28 9.59 3.27
N TYR A 317 -13.05 9.36 2.80
CA TYR A 317 -11.82 9.70 3.53
C TYR A 317 -11.05 10.83 2.85
N SER A 318 -10.18 11.41 3.61
CA SER A 318 -9.28 12.45 3.14
C SER A 318 -8.36 11.92 2.01
N TRP A 319 -8.71 12.20 0.77
CA TRP A 319 -7.90 11.82 -0.38
C TRP A 319 -6.41 12.23 -0.28
N PRO A 320 -6.02 13.37 0.37
CA PRO A 320 -4.62 13.73 0.47
C PRO A 320 -3.76 12.70 1.20
N VAL A 321 -4.33 12.04 2.21
CA VAL A 321 -3.63 10.95 2.92
C VAL A 321 -3.41 9.76 1.99
N TRP A 322 -4.49 9.34 1.32
CA TRP A 322 -4.45 8.19 0.41
C TRP A 322 -3.53 8.41 -0.79
N ALA A 323 -3.41 9.64 -1.31
CA ALA A 323 -2.50 9.96 -2.39
C ALA A 323 -1.03 9.77 -2.00
N VAL A 324 -0.65 10.14 -0.76
CA VAL A 324 0.71 9.87 -0.23
C VAL A 324 0.95 8.37 -0.08
N GLU A 325 -0.01 7.64 0.48
CA GLU A 325 0.06 6.19 0.61
C GLU A 325 0.20 5.50 -0.75
N GLN A 326 -0.57 5.91 -1.76
CA GLN A 326 -0.48 5.36 -3.11
C GLN A 326 0.88 5.63 -3.75
N THR A 327 1.47 6.81 -3.50
CA THR A 327 2.81 7.12 -3.98
C THR A 327 3.85 6.18 -3.36
N HIS A 328 3.72 5.84 -2.08
CA HIS A 328 4.58 4.85 -1.42
C HIS A 328 4.42 3.45 -2.03
N ARG A 329 3.17 3.01 -2.27
CA ARG A 329 2.91 1.71 -2.92
C ARG A 329 3.49 1.64 -4.33
N TYR A 330 3.35 2.73 -5.08
CA TYR A 330 3.95 2.83 -6.39
C TYR A 330 5.50 2.70 -6.33
N ALA A 331 6.15 3.38 -5.39
CA ALA A 331 7.60 3.28 -5.20
C ALA A 331 8.05 1.85 -4.87
N LEU A 332 7.33 1.15 -3.98
CA LEU A 332 7.59 -0.27 -3.68
C LEU A 332 7.43 -1.17 -4.91
N GLY A 333 6.38 -0.96 -5.67
CA GLY A 333 6.12 -1.71 -6.91
C GLY A 333 7.19 -1.45 -7.97
N ARG A 334 7.59 -0.19 -8.15
CA ARG A 334 8.67 0.21 -9.06
C ARG A 334 10.00 -0.47 -8.71
N MET A 335 10.40 -0.43 -7.44
CA MET A 335 11.61 -1.09 -6.95
C MET A 335 11.63 -2.58 -7.32
N ARG A 336 10.48 -3.23 -7.32
CA ARG A 336 10.33 -4.66 -7.65
C ARG A 336 9.96 -4.93 -9.10
N ASN A 337 9.73 -3.89 -9.89
CA ASN A 337 9.23 -3.96 -11.26
C ASN A 337 7.91 -4.74 -11.40
N ILE A 338 6.99 -4.52 -10.47
CA ILE A 338 5.63 -5.06 -10.43
C ILE A 338 4.62 -3.94 -10.13
N PRO A 339 3.38 -4.01 -10.64
CA PRO A 339 2.37 -3.04 -10.24
C PRO A 339 1.94 -3.26 -8.79
N PRO A 340 1.77 -2.21 -8.00
CA PRO A 340 1.05 -2.36 -6.75
C PRO A 340 -0.41 -2.71 -7.02
N MET A 341 -1.01 -3.50 -6.14
CA MET A 341 -2.41 -3.90 -6.20
C MET A 341 -3.17 -3.20 -5.08
N VAL A 342 -4.25 -2.51 -5.43
CA VAL A 342 -5.08 -1.77 -4.47
C VAL A 342 -6.48 -2.35 -4.45
N MET A 343 -6.86 -2.85 -3.29
CA MET A 343 -8.18 -3.42 -3.05
C MET A 343 -9.12 -2.37 -2.48
N PHE A 344 -10.31 -2.28 -3.08
CA PHE A 344 -11.40 -1.41 -2.66
C PHE A 344 -12.69 -2.20 -2.46
N TYR A 345 -13.63 -1.60 -1.75
CA TYR A 345 -14.98 -2.15 -1.51
C TYR A 345 -16.04 -1.23 -2.15
N PRO A 346 -16.10 -1.12 -3.49
CA PRO A 346 -17.08 -0.27 -4.13
C PRO A 346 -18.47 -0.89 -4.00
N ASP A 347 -19.46 -0.05 -3.72
CA ASP A 347 -20.86 -0.47 -3.54
C ASP A 347 -21.77 -0.07 -4.70
N ARG A 348 -21.28 0.75 -5.64
CA ARG A 348 -22.05 1.30 -6.76
C ARG A 348 -21.17 1.51 -8.01
N PRO A 349 -21.78 1.65 -9.20
CA PRO A 349 -21.03 1.91 -10.44
C PRO A 349 -20.16 3.19 -10.41
N ASP A 350 -20.62 4.26 -9.77
CA ASP A 350 -19.87 5.51 -9.66
C ASP A 350 -18.70 5.38 -8.67
N THR A 351 -18.87 4.64 -7.56
CA THR A 351 -17.79 4.33 -6.64
C THR A 351 -16.77 3.38 -7.27
N THR A 352 -17.21 2.41 -8.04
CA THR A 352 -16.34 1.51 -8.82
C THR A 352 -15.45 2.30 -9.79
N LEU A 353 -16.04 3.20 -10.57
CA LEU A 353 -15.29 4.05 -11.50
C LEU A 353 -14.26 4.92 -10.77
N PHE A 354 -14.65 5.52 -9.65
CA PHE A 354 -13.75 6.36 -8.87
C PHE A 354 -12.58 5.57 -8.28
N CYS A 355 -12.84 4.40 -7.66
CA CYS A 355 -11.81 3.55 -7.09
C CYS A 355 -10.83 3.04 -8.16
N TRP A 356 -11.36 2.65 -9.32
CA TRP A 356 -10.55 2.27 -10.46
C TRP A 356 -9.69 3.46 -10.96
N ALA A 357 -10.29 4.62 -11.17
CA ALA A 357 -9.60 5.83 -11.59
C ALA A 357 -8.51 6.24 -10.60
N TRP A 358 -8.79 6.08 -9.31
CA TRP A 358 -7.81 6.31 -8.25
C TRP A 358 -6.61 5.39 -8.41
N ALA A 359 -6.81 4.07 -8.54
CA ALA A 359 -5.71 3.12 -8.75
C ALA A 359 -4.88 3.49 -10.00
N MET A 360 -5.53 3.76 -11.13
CA MET A 360 -4.86 4.13 -12.39
C MET A 360 -4.04 5.42 -12.25
N SER A 361 -4.57 6.42 -11.54
CA SER A 361 -3.91 7.71 -11.33
C SER A 361 -2.60 7.62 -10.52
N TRP A 362 -2.37 6.51 -9.85
CA TRP A 362 -1.12 6.23 -9.12
C TRP A 362 -0.35 5.03 -9.66
N GLY A 363 -0.60 4.61 -10.90
CA GLY A 363 0.13 3.51 -11.54
C GLY A 363 -0.09 2.15 -10.86
N SER A 364 -1.25 1.94 -10.22
CA SER A 364 -1.61 0.74 -9.49
C SER A 364 -2.63 -0.11 -10.25
N LYS A 365 -2.73 -1.39 -9.89
CA LYS A 365 -3.81 -2.28 -10.34
C LYS A 365 -5.00 -2.21 -9.38
N TYR A 366 -6.17 -2.09 -9.96
CA TYR A 366 -7.44 -2.09 -9.24
C TYR A 366 -7.89 -3.52 -8.93
N LEU A 367 -8.37 -3.71 -7.70
CA LEU A 367 -9.06 -4.92 -7.26
C LEU A 367 -10.33 -4.51 -6.50
N GLY A 368 -11.49 -4.76 -7.07
CA GLY A 368 -12.77 -4.53 -6.42
C GLY A 368 -13.23 -5.76 -5.65
N THR A 369 -13.70 -5.54 -4.43
CA THR A 369 -14.43 -6.56 -3.68
C THR A 369 -15.92 -6.32 -3.89
N ASP A 370 -16.48 -6.90 -4.91
CA ASP A 370 -17.93 -6.89 -5.08
C ASP A 370 -18.51 -8.14 -4.40
N GLU A 371 -18.95 -8.00 -3.16
CA GLU A 371 -19.56 -9.08 -2.39
C GLU A 371 -20.83 -9.60 -3.06
N GLY A 372 -20.69 -10.35 -4.14
CA GLY A 372 -21.78 -11.05 -4.80
C GLY A 372 -22.20 -10.52 -6.17
N ARG A 373 -21.50 -9.53 -6.74
CA ARG A 373 -21.79 -8.98 -8.08
C ARG A 373 -20.69 -9.27 -9.09
N ILE A 374 -20.30 -10.52 -9.15
CA ILE A 374 -19.26 -10.98 -10.08
C ILE A 374 -19.57 -10.53 -11.51
N GLY A 375 -18.63 -9.80 -12.12
CA GLY A 375 -18.70 -9.38 -13.50
C GLY A 375 -19.69 -8.24 -13.76
N ASN A 376 -19.68 -7.22 -12.89
CA ASN A 376 -20.52 -6.05 -13.15
C ASN A 376 -20.09 -5.32 -14.44
N GLU A 377 -21.07 -4.75 -15.16
CA GLU A 377 -20.85 -4.09 -16.45
C GLU A 377 -19.85 -2.92 -16.37
N THR A 378 -19.83 -2.23 -15.24
CA THR A 378 -18.90 -1.11 -15.03
C THR A 378 -17.47 -1.59 -15.00
N GLU A 379 -17.15 -2.63 -14.24
CA GLU A 379 -15.80 -3.20 -14.21
C GLU A 379 -15.38 -3.78 -15.55
N ALA A 380 -16.27 -4.49 -16.23
CA ALA A 380 -15.99 -5.03 -17.57
C ALA A 380 -15.61 -3.91 -18.55
N ARG A 381 -16.35 -2.80 -18.54
CA ARG A 381 -16.07 -1.61 -19.36
C ARG A 381 -14.73 -0.96 -19.01
N LEU A 382 -14.40 -0.86 -17.71
CA LEU A 382 -13.14 -0.26 -17.25
C LEU A 382 -11.94 -1.14 -17.65
N ARG A 383 -12.06 -2.46 -17.56
CA ARG A 383 -11.04 -3.41 -18.07
C ARG A 383 -10.86 -3.31 -19.58
N GLN A 384 -11.97 -3.15 -20.33
CA GLN A 384 -11.88 -2.90 -21.76
C GLN A 384 -11.15 -1.59 -22.08
N PHE A 385 -11.41 -0.54 -21.30
CA PHE A 385 -10.67 0.74 -21.41
C PHE A 385 -9.17 0.56 -21.14
N GLU A 386 -8.78 -0.21 -20.11
CA GLU A 386 -7.38 -0.54 -19.84
C GLU A 386 -6.73 -1.28 -21.03
N GLN A 387 -7.42 -2.27 -21.60
CA GLN A 387 -6.91 -3.02 -22.76
C GLN A 387 -6.72 -2.14 -23.99
N GLN A 388 -7.67 -1.24 -24.26
CA GLN A 388 -7.60 -0.31 -25.39
C GLN A 388 -6.47 0.72 -25.24
N ASN A 389 -6.14 1.08 -23.99
CA ASN A 389 -5.10 2.05 -23.64
C ASN A 389 -3.87 1.38 -22.98
N GLU A 390 -3.65 0.10 -23.25
CA GLU A 390 -2.56 -0.69 -22.69
C GLU A 390 -1.19 0.02 -22.76
N PRO A 391 -0.75 0.59 -23.88
CA PRO A 391 0.54 1.25 -23.98
C PRO A 391 0.70 2.46 -23.04
N LEU A 392 -0.40 3.09 -22.66
CA LEU A 392 -0.41 4.28 -21.78
C LEU A 392 -0.49 3.93 -20.30
N LEU A 393 -1.04 2.75 -19.97
CA LEU A 393 -1.37 2.35 -18.59
C LEU A 393 -0.49 1.22 -18.04
N GLN A 394 0.27 0.51 -18.91
CA GLN A 394 1.14 -0.57 -18.46
C GLN A 394 2.52 -0.08 -18.07
N ASN A 395 2.93 -0.41 -16.86
CA ASN A 395 4.25 -0.07 -16.31
C ASN A 395 4.64 1.40 -16.55
N PRO A 396 3.77 2.34 -16.17
CA PRO A 396 4.05 3.74 -16.38
C PRO A 396 5.18 4.19 -15.46
N GLU A 397 6.05 5.06 -15.96
CA GLU A 397 7.12 5.69 -15.17
C GLU A 397 6.66 7.05 -14.66
N LYS A 398 6.71 7.25 -13.34
CA LYS A 398 6.28 8.51 -12.73
C LYS A 398 7.21 9.66 -13.11
N VAL A 399 6.62 10.75 -13.58
CA VAL A 399 7.36 11.96 -13.97
C VAL A 399 7.39 12.94 -12.80
N ALA A 400 8.44 12.87 -12.01
CA ALA A 400 8.71 13.79 -10.91
C ALA A 400 10.18 14.17 -10.92
N ASN A 401 10.50 15.37 -10.45
CA ASN A 401 11.87 15.83 -10.29
C ASN A 401 12.22 16.17 -8.83
N LEU A 402 11.32 15.84 -7.91
CA LEU A 402 11.54 15.89 -6.48
C LEU A 402 11.01 14.62 -5.82
N ALA A 403 11.66 14.21 -4.73
CA ALA A 403 11.24 13.06 -3.95
C ALA A 403 11.40 13.32 -2.45
N PHE A 404 10.51 12.71 -1.67
CA PHE A 404 10.69 12.58 -0.22
C PHE A 404 11.42 11.27 0.03
N PHE A 405 12.47 11.32 0.84
CA PHE A 405 13.20 10.13 1.22
C PHE A 405 12.44 9.34 2.31
N ASP A 406 12.21 8.07 2.05
CA ASP A 406 11.57 7.13 2.97
C ASP A 406 12.52 6.00 3.34
N SER A 407 12.77 5.84 4.63
CA SER A 407 13.61 4.80 5.19
C SER A 407 12.78 3.81 6.01
N LYS A 408 12.79 2.54 5.60
CA LYS A 408 12.20 1.45 6.38
C LYS A 408 12.76 1.42 7.81
N ARG A 409 14.08 1.57 7.96
CA ARG A 409 14.73 1.57 9.29
C ARG A 409 14.27 2.73 10.17
N ASN A 410 14.04 3.91 9.58
CA ASN A 410 13.49 5.05 10.32
C ASN A 410 12.07 4.78 10.82
N ARG A 411 11.22 4.14 9.99
CA ARG A 411 9.88 3.73 10.40
C ARG A 411 9.89 2.69 11.52
N GLU A 412 10.82 1.75 11.46
CA GLU A 412 10.92 0.64 12.41
C GLU A 412 11.53 1.07 13.76
N LEU A 413 12.54 1.91 13.77
CA LEU A 413 13.35 2.19 14.97
C LEU A 413 13.12 3.57 15.59
N TYR A 414 12.59 4.52 14.83
CA TYR A 414 12.38 5.86 15.36
C TYR A 414 11.03 5.96 16.08
N HIS A 415 11.06 5.94 17.40
CA HIS A 415 9.87 5.92 18.26
C HIS A 415 8.92 7.13 18.10
N ASP A 416 9.43 8.25 17.57
CA ASP A 416 8.67 9.50 17.33
C ASP A 416 8.31 9.67 15.82
N TYR A 417 8.36 8.56 15.05
CA TYR A 417 8.19 8.61 13.61
C TYR A 417 6.88 9.28 13.18
N GLU A 418 5.74 8.91 13.77
CA GLU A 418 4.43 9.44 13.38
C GLU A 418 4.31 10.95 13.58
N GLU A 419 4.82 11.47 14.70
CA GLU A 419 4.71 12.89 15.06
C GLU A 419 5.84 13.74 14.47
N SER A 420 6.88 13.13 13.95
CA SER A 420 8.04 13.78 13.33
C SER A 420 8.05 13.53 11.83
N THR A 421 8.76 12.50 11.36
CA THR A 421 8.95 12.19 9.94
C THR A 421 7.61 12.00 9.20
N GLY A 422 6.71 11.20 9.74
CA GLY A 422 5.42 10.90 9.11
C GLY A 422 4.54 12.15 8.98
N ARG A 423 4.43 12.93 10.05
CA ARG A 423 3.69 14.20 10.06
C ARG A 423 4.24 15.20 9.06
N TRP A 424 5.56 15.33 8.99
CA TRP A 424 6.19 16.26 8.07
C TRP A 424 6.02 15.82 6.61
N THR A 425 6.32 14.55 6.31
CA THR A 425 6.10 13.98 4.97
C THR A 425 4.67 14.23 4.51
N LEU A 426 3.68 13.94 5.38
CA LEU A 426 2.28 14.13 5.05
C LEU A 426 1.93 15.61 4.79
N SER A 427 2.42 16.54 5.62
CA SER A 427 2.19 17.98 5.45
C SER A 427 2.73 18.49 4.11
N TRP A 428 3.96 18.16 3.78
CA TRP A 428 4.63 18.67 2.60
C TRP A 428 4.15 17.98 1.31
N ALA A 429 3.87 16.67 1.37
CA ALA A 429 3.27 15.95 0.26
C ALA A 429 1.85 16.47 -0.06
N GLN A 430 1.05 16.81 0.95
CA GLN A 430 -0.26 17.43 0.75
C GLN A 430 -0.14 18.83 0.13
N ALA A 431 0.89 19.60 0.47
CA ALA A 431 1.18 20.87 -0.20
C ALA A 431 1.49 20.65 -1.68
N CYS A 432 2.30 19.65 -2.00
CA CYS A 432 2.58 19.28 -3.40
C CYS A 432 1.31 18.88 -4.15
N LEU A 433 0.46 18.04 -3.54
CA LEU A 433 -0.80 17.58 -4.16
C LEU A 433 -1.75 18.72 -4.47
N LEU A 434 -2.00 19.63 -3.50
CA LEU A 434 -2.89 20.78 -3.70
C LEU A 434 -2.40 21.77 -4.76
N HIS A 435 -1.10 21.83 -4.98
CA HIS A 435 -0.50 22.74 -5.96
C HIS A 435 -0.05 22.03 -7.24
N ASN A 436 -0.49 20.78 -7.44
CA ASN A 436 -0.19 19.96 -8.62
C ASN A 436 1.32 19.88 -8.91
N ILE A 437 2.13 19.73 -7.87
CA ILE A 437 3.56 19.51 -7.95
C ILE A 437 3.80 17.99 -7.90
N PRO A 438 4.17 17.34 -9.01
CA PRO A 438 4.50 15.92 -9.00
C PRO A 438 5.69 15.66 -8.07
N PHE A 439 5.52 14.72 -7.18
CA PHE A 439 6.58 14.23 -6.30
C PHE A 439 6.61 12.69 -6.30
N ASP A 440 7.74 12.17 -5.89
CA ASP A 440 7.91 10.73 -5.69
C ASP A 440 8.32 10.42 -4.25
N LEU A 441 8.34 9.15 -3.90
CA LEU A 441 9.00 8.65 -2.71
C LEU A 441 10.26 7.89 -3.14
N LEU A 442 11.40 8.28 -2.60
CA LEU A 442 12.67 7.63 -2.79
C LEU A 442 12.90 6.66 -1.65
N LEU A 443 12.87 5.38 -1.95
CA LEU A 443 13.16 4.35 -0.97
C LEU A 443 14.67 4.21 -0.75
N ALA A 444 15.06 3.84 0.46
CA ALA A 444 16.48 3.70 0.83
C ALA A 444 17.27 2.78 -0.14
N ASP A 445 16.63 1.72 -0.64
CA ASP A 445 17.25 0.78 -1.59
C ASP A 445 17.47 1.38 -2.99
N GLU A 446 16.79 2.48 -3.33
CA GLU A 446 16.88 3.18 -4.62
C GLU A 446 17.90 4.33 -4.62
N ILE A 447 18.56 4.59 -3.50
CA ILE A 447 19.43 5.79 -3.31
C ILE A 447 20.59 5.90 -4.32
N LYS A 448 20.88 4.85 -5.06
CA LYS A 448 21.91 4.84 -6.11
C LYS A 448 21.42 5.31 -7.48
N SER A 449 20.12 5.56 -7.65
CA SER A 449 19.49 5.92 -8.92
C SER A 449 18.85 7.32 -8.90
N LEU A 450 19.64 8.34 -8.58
CA LEU A 450 19.16 9.70 -8.30
C LEU A 450 19.20 10.68 -9.50
N ALA A 451 19.73 10.26 -10.64
CA ALA A 451 20.05 11.15 -11.77
C ALA A 451 18.84 11.89 -12.38
N HIS A 452 17.61 11.41 -12.14
CA HIS A 452 16.37 12.02 -12.64
C HIS A 452 15.79 13.09 -11.71
N LEU A 453 16.30 13.18 -10.46
CA LEU A 453 15.82 14.11 -9.44
C LEU A 453 16.64 15.43 -9.48
N ASP A 454 15.96 16.52 -9.20
CA ASP A 454 16.57 17.84 -8.94
C ASP A 454 16.63 18.13 -7.43
N LEU A 455 15.68 17.56 -6.65
CA LEU A 455 15.50 17.81 -5.23
C LEU A 455 15.16 16.54 -4.46
N ILE A 456 15.87 16.33 -3.34
CA ILE A 456 15.52 15.29 -2.35
C ILE A 456 15.21 15.98 -1.01
N ILE A 457 14.13 15.56 -0.38
CA ILE A 457 13.66 16.08 0.92
C ILE A 457 13.75 14.98 1.97
N LEU A 458 14.49 15.24 3.03
CA LEU A 458 14.59 14.38 4.22
C LEU A 458 13.75 14.99 5.36
N PRO A 459 12.48 14.56 5.52
CA PRO A 459 11.60 15.13 6.55
C PRO A 459 11.88 14.51 7.91
N ASP A 460 12.90 15.01 8.64
CA ASP A 460 13.34 14.49 9.95
C ASP A 460 13.59 12.97 9.95
N VAL A 461 14.29 12.47 8.94
CA VAL A 461 14.68 11.06 8.88
C VAL A 461 15.77 10.77 9.89
N ALA A 462 15.38 10.50 11.13
CA ALA A 462 16.31 10.39 12.27
C ALA A 462 17.29 9.23 12.10
N VAL A 463 16.85 8.06 11.65
CA VAL A 463 17.68 6.88 11.45
C VAL A 463 18.24 6.87 10.04
N LEU A 464 19.56 7.07 9.90
CA LEU A 464 20.29 7.02 8.62
C LEU A 464 21.57 6.21 8.77
N SER A 465 21.95 5.46 7.75
CA SER A 465 23.27 4.87 7.62
C SER A 465 24.31 5.91 7.15
N GLU A 466 25.59 5.58 7.28
CA GLU A 466 26.64 6.43 6.73
C GLU A 466 26.64 6.44 5.21
N ASP A 467 26.35 5.30 4.58
CA ASP A 467 26.27 5.17 3.12
C ASP A 467 25.15 6.03 2.53
N GLU A 468 23.99 6.10 3.18
CA GLU A 468 22.90 7.00 2.79
C GLU A 468 23.32 8.47 2.87
N ILE A 469 23.99 8.87 3.95
CA ILE A 469 24.51 10.24 4.11
C ILE A 469 25.54 10.58 3.03
N VAL A 470 26.43 9.64 2.70
CA VAL A 470 27.41 9.81 1.62
C VAL A 470 26.72 9.96 0.28
N SER A 471 25.69 9.15 0.00
CA SER A 471 24.92 9.24 -1.25
C SER A 471 24.23 10.59 -1.42
N PHE A 472 23.65 11.16 -0.36
CA PHE A 472 23.08 12.50 -0.41
C PHE A 472 24.14 13.60 -0.63
N ARG A 473 25.33 13.43 -0.06
CA ARG A 473 26.47 14.33 -0.29
C ARG A 473 26.90 14.29 -1.77
N GLU A 474 27.01 13.10 -2.34
CA GLU A 474 27.36 12.91 -3.74
C GLU A 474 26.32 13.52 -4.65
N PHE A 475 25.03 13.25 -4.41
CA PHE A 475 23.92 13.85 -5.16
C PHE A 475 23.97 15.39 -5.17
N ALA A 476 24.18 16.01 -3.98
CA ALA A 476 24.33 17.45 -3.89
C ALA A 476 25.59 17.94 -4.61
N SER A 477 26.74 17.25 -4.47
CA SER A 477 27.99 17.61 -5.15
C SER A 477 27.85 17.58 -6.65
N ASP A 478 26.98 16.71 -7.21
CA ASP A 478 26.72 16.53 -8.62
C ASP A 478 25.70 17.53 -9.20
N GLY A 479 25.11 18.39 -8.38
CA GLY A 479 24.24 19.47 -8.83
C GLY A 479 22.82 19.40 -8.28
N GLY A 480 22.48 18.38 -7.50
CA GLY A 480 21.19 18.25 -6.86
C GLY A 480 21.04 19.16 -5.63
N THR A 481 19.82 19.33 -5.17
CA THR A 481 19.49 20.00 -3.91
C THR A 481 19.00 18.97 -2.90
N VAL A 482 19.52 19.01 -1.66
CA VAL A 482 19.02 18.23 -0.54
C VAL A 482 18.44 19.15 0.52
N ILE A 483 17.15 18.99 0.84
CA ILE A 483 16.54 19.63 2.01
C ILE A 483 16.69 18.66 3.18
N TRP A 484 17.43 19.11 4.19
CA TRP A 484 17.82 18.33 5.36
C TRP A 484 17.04 18.79 6.58
N GLY A 485 16.16 17.97 7.11
CA GLY A 485 15.43 18.23 8.35
C GLY A 485 16.33 18.16 9.58
N GLY A 486 16.01 18.95 10.61
CA GLY A 486 16.88 19.16 11.77
C GLY A 486 17.28 17.88 12.50
N LYS A 487 16.36 16.91 12.61
CA LYS A 487 16.63 15.62 13.28
C LYS A 487 17.24 14.55 12.37
N SER A 488 17.36 14.82 11.06
CA SER A 488 17.85 13.81 10.10
C SER A 488 19.26 13.34 10.48
N GLY A 489 19.43 12.01 10.54
CA GLY A 489 20.69 11.36 10.88
C GLY A 489 21.14 11.50 12.34
N SER A 490 20.25 11.91 13.25
CA SER A 490 20.56 11.95 14.69
C SER A 490 20.85 10.56 15.28
N LEU A 491 20.33 9.52 14.65
CA LEU A 491 20.50 8.12 15.02
C LEU A 491 21.27 7.36 13.91
N GLY A 492 22.04 6.36 14.32
CA GLY A 492 22.68 5.39 13.43
C GLY A 492 21.68 4.41 12.83
N HIS A 493 22.13 3.56 11.91
CA HIS A 493 21.30 2.52 11.27
C HIS A 493 20.71 1.50 12.27
N ASP A 494 21.31 1.38 13.45
CA ASP A 494 20.88 0.55 14.58
C ASP A 494 19.85 1.24 15.50
N GLY A 495 19.52 2.52 15.23
CA GLY A 495 18.62 3.33 16.06
C GLY A 495 19.31 3.97 17.29
N GLU A 496 20.60 3.72 17.50
CA GLU A 496 21.37 4.30 18.59
C GLU A 496 21.82 5.73 18.26
N PRO A 497 21.99 6.60 19.27
CA PRO A 497 22.52 7.95 19.08
C PRO A 497 23.88 7.93 18.37
N ARG A 498 24.02 8.73 17.34
CA ARG A 498 25.22 8.79 16.53
C ARG A 498 26.37 9.51 17.28
N SER A 499 27.57 8.93 17.27
CA SER A 499 28.75 9.52 17.89
C SER A 499 29.30 10.74 17.13
N GLN A 500 29.17 10.77 15.80
CA GLN A 500 29.53 11.89 14.94
C GLN A 500 28.26 12.50 14.33
N GLN A 501 28.18 13.84 14.34
CA GLN A 501 27.01 14.51 13.73
C GLN A 501 26.89 14.18 12.24
N ALA A 502 25.71 13.72 11.82
CA ALA A 502 25.41 13.38 10.43
C ALA A 502 25.66 14.56 9.49
N LEU A 503 25.33 15.77 9.92
CA LEU A 503 25.56 16.98 9.15
C LEU A 503 27.06 17.24 8.87
N SER A 504 27.94 16.89 9.80
CA SER A 504 29.38 16.97 9.57
C SER A 504 29.89 15.96 8.55
N LEU A 505 29.29 14.75 8.53
CA LEU A 505 29.55 13.74 7.49
C LEU A 505 29.03 14.21 6.12
N LEU A 506 27.84 14.79 6.08
CA LEU A 506 27.19 15.30 4.86
C LEU A 506 28.01 16.45 4.25
N LEU A 507 28.46 17.41 5.04
CA LEU A 507 29.16 18.60 4.57
C LEU A 507 30.68 18.40 4.44
N GLY A 508 31.25 17.32 4.99
CA GLY A 508 32.69 17.07 5.04
C GLY A 508 33.45 18.04 5.93
N LYS A 509 32.78 18.79 6.80
CA LYS A 509 33.33 19.76 7.73
C LYS A 509 32.48 19.91 8.97
N GLN A 510 33.07 20.36 10.08
CA GLN A 510 32.31 20.66 11.29
C GLN A 510 31.48 21.92 11.08
N GLU A 511 30.17 21.82 11.17
CA GLU A 511 29.23 22.93 11.14
C GLU A 511 28.33 22.87 12.37
N ASN A 512 27.94 24.04 12.90
CA ASN A 512 26.95 24.10 13.97
C ASN A 512 25.55 24.19 13.32
N PRO A 513 24.70 23.17 13.41
CA PRO A 513 23.41 23.12 12.70
C PRO A 513 22.33 24.07 13.27
N PHE A 514 22.53 24.63 14.47
CA PHE A 514 21.48 25.23 15.29
C PHE A 514 21.51 26.78 15.31
N GLU A 515 21.85 27.43 14.19
CA GLU A 515 21.47 28.84 14.01
C GLU A 515 19.99 28.95 13.65
N ALA A 516 19.29 29.91 14.26
CA ALA A 516 17.85 30.11 14.00
C ALA A 516 17.57 30.44 12.53
N GLY A 517 16.76 29.63 11.88
CA GLY A 517 16.35 29.79 10.48
C GLY A 517 16.94 28.73 9.52
N SER A 518 16.41 28.68 8.29
CA SER A 518 16.95 27.81 7.26
C SER A 518 18.29 28.34 6.76
N LYS A 519 19.25 27.41 6.53
CA LYS A 519 20.60 27.74 6.03
C LYS A 519 20.88 26.97 4.75
N THR A 520 21.24 27.67 3.69
CA THR A 520 21.70 27.05 2.45
C THR A 520 23.22 27.01 2.41
N VAL A 521 23.76 25.80 2.21
CA VAL A 521 25.22 25.54 2.13
C VAL A 521 25.52 25.00 0.71
N PRO A 522 26.29 25.71 -0.11
CA PRO A 522 26.75 25.19 -1.39
C PRO A 522 27.64 23.96 -1.18
N LEU A 523 27.44 22.94 -2.02
CA LEU A 523 28.25 21.71 -2.00
C LEU A 523 28.47 21.22 -3.45
N GLY A 524 29.70 21.29 -3.93
CA GLY A 524 30.01 20.97 -5.32
C GLY A 524 29.27 21.87 -6.29
N ARG A 525 28.46 21.28 -7.19
CA ARG A 525 27.62 22.00 -8.17
C ARG A 525 26.19 22.29 -7.65
N GLY A 526 25.80 21.67 -6.54
CA GLY A 526 24.48 21.84 -5.93
C GLY A 526 24.56 22.40 -4.51
N GLN A 527 23.63 22.00 -3.66
CA GLN A 527 23.49 22.61 -2.32
C GLN A 527 22.75 21.72 -1.32
N ILE A 528 22.99 22.00 -0.04
CA ILE A 528 22.24 21.48 1.09
C ILE A 528 21.44 22.62 1.73
N VAL A 529 20.16 22.42 1.94
CA VAL A 529 19.26 23.34 2.65
C VAL A 529 18.96 22.72 4.02
N ILE A 530 19.58 23.27 5.05
CA ILE A 530 19.40 22.81 6.42
C ILE A 530 18.21 23.55 7.01
N LEU A 531 17.24 22.81 7.51
CA LEU A 531 16.06 23.37 8.16
C LEU A 531 16.19 23.36 9.68
N PRO A 532 15.55 24.30 10.39
CA PRO A 532 15.45 24.27 11.84
C PRO A 532 14.60 23.07 12.31
N ASP A 533 14.64 22.79 13.62
CA ASP A 533 13.86 21.71 14.24
C ASP A 533 12.32 21.90 14.09
N ASP A 534 11.85 23.12 13.87
CA ASP A 534 10.46 23.45 13.60
C ASP A 534 10.33 24.15 12.23
N PRO A 535 10.32 23.37 11.15
CA PRO A 535 10.21 23.93 9.80
C PRO A 535 8.80 24.46 9.53
N ILE A 536 8.67 25.23 8.42
CA ILE A 536 7.35 25.66 7.93
C ILE A 536 6.48 24.43 7.66
N MET A 537 5.49 24.22 8.51
CA MET A 537 4.53 23.12 8.37
C MET A 537 3.10 23.63 8.44
N ALA A 538 2.23 23.00 7.65
CA ALA A 538 0.79 23.08 7.84
C ALA A 538 0.35 21.86 8.64
N PRO A 539 -0.67 21.96 9.51
CA PRO A 539 -1.27 20.77 10.09
C PRO A 539 -1.77 19.86 8.96
N PRO A 540 -1.25 18.63 8.81
CA PRO A 540 -1.70 17.74 7.77
C PRO A 540 -3.10 17.21 8.09
N LEU A 541 -3.89 16.95 7.05
CA LEU A 541 -5.04 16.08 7.21
C LEU A 541 -4.50 14.69 7.51
N ARG A 542 -4.99 14.09 8.58
CA ARG A 542 -4.70 12.72 8.95
C ARG A 542 -5.93 11.89 8.60
N SER A 543 -5.71 10.69 8.13
CA SER A 543 -6.80 9.72 8.03
C SER A 543 -7.46 9.63 9.39
N VAL A 544 -8.75 9.93 9.44
CA VAL A 544 -9.52 9.64 10.62
C VAL A 544 -9.54 8.12 10.74
N ASP A 545 -8.61 7.66 11.56
CA ASP A 545 -8.63 6.34 12.13
C ASP A 545 -8.42 5.13 11.23
N GLN A 546 -7.16 4.81 11.00
CA GLN A 546 -6.76 3.47 10.57
C GLN A 546 -6.95 2.40 11.68
N ARG A 547 -7.23 2.78 12.92
CA ARG A 547 -7.46 1.85 14.06
C ARG A 547 -8.86 1.21 14.07
N ARG A 548 -9.41 1.00 12.97
CA ARG A 548 -10.66 0.92 12.56
C ARG A 548 -11.47 -0.22 12.45
N PHE A 549 -11.09 -1.26 13.04
CA PHE A 549 -11.98 -2.37 13.35
C PHE A 549 -12.67 -2.25 14.72
N ASP A 550 -12.65 -1.05 15.30
CA ASP A 550 -13.40 -0.78 16.50
C ASP A 550 -14.87 -0.59 16.14
N VAL A 551 -15.70 -1.56 16.49
CA VAL A 551 -17.14 -1.62 16.17
C VAL A 551 -17.92 -0.44 16.79
N ASP A 552 -17.38 0.18 17.83
CA ASP A 552 -17.95 1.38 18.46
C ASP A 552 -17.71 2.69 17.68
N ALA A 553 -17.02 2.61 16.55
CA ALA A 553 -16.72 3.77 15.72
C ALA A 553 -17.92 4.34 14.93
N LYS A 554 -19.15 3.87 15.15
CA LYS A 554 -20.34 4.48 14.51
C LYS A 554 -20.45 5.98 14.82
N GLU A 555 -20.04 6.42 16.00
CA GLU A 555 -20.06 7.83 16.37
C GLU A 555 -18.82 8.63 15.94
N LYS A 556 -17.68 7.97 15.65
CA LYS A 556 -16.42 8.63 15.27
C LYS A 556 -16.21 8.74 13.76
N ARG A 557 -17.05 8.15 12.94
CA ARG A 557 -16.99 8.16 11.48
C ARG A 557 -17.29 9.51 10.82
N THR A 558 -17.44 10.57 11.60
CA THR A 558 -18.26 11.71 11.21
C THR A 558 -17.54 13.02 10.98
N LYS A 559 -16.24 13.12 11.08
CA LYS A 559 -15.57 14.38 10.75
C LYS A 559 -14.57 14.17 9.62
N TYR A 560 -15.06 14.41 8.45
CA TYR A 560 -14.26 14.75 7.31
C TYR A 560 -13.59 16.12 7.58
N GLU A 561 -12.27 16.15 7.67
CA GLU A 561 -11.51 17.38 7.82
C GLU A 561 -11.17 17.92 6.44
N SER A 562 -11.79 19.04 6.07
CA SER A 562 -11.32 19.85 4.95
C SER A 562 -10.22 20.79 5.43
N PHE A 563 -9.32 21.16 4.53
CA PHE A 563 -8.32 22.18 4.84
C PHE A 563 -8.99 23.53 5.14
N SER A 564 -8.71 24.09 6.33
CA SER A 564 -9.11 25.45 6.65
C SER A 564 -8.43 26.46 5.73
N PRO A 565 -8.97 27.67 5.54
CA PRO A 565 -8.30 28.71 4.75
C PRO A 565 -6.89 29.02 5.25
N GLU A 566 -6.66 28.97 6.57
CA GLU A 566 -5.34 29.18 7.16
C GLU A 566 -4.39 28.02 6.81
N THR A 567 -4.86 26.78 6.91
CA THR A 567 -4.08 25.60 6.52
C THR A 567 -3.74 25.64 5.04
N ARG A 568 -4.68 26.01 4.16
CA ARG A 568 -4.43 26.18 2.72
C ARG A 568 -3.35 27.22 2.43
N LYS A 569 -3.39 28.36 3.13
CA LYS A 569 -2.34 29.38 3.00
C LYS A 569 -0.97 28.84 3.39
N ARG A 570 -0.87 28.10 4.49
CA ARG A 570 0.39 27.48 4.92
C ARG A 570 0.87 26.40 3.96
N LEU A 571 -0.03 25.60 3.39
CA LEU A 571 0.32 24.61 2.35
C LEU A 571 0.85 25.31 1.09
N GLN A 572 0.30 26.47 0.73
CA GLN A 572 0.84 27.29 -0.35
C GLN A 572 2.26 27.80 -0.03
N GLU A 573 2.51 28.32 1.16
CA GLU A 573 3.84 28.75 1.59
C GLU A 573 4.86 27.60 1.53
N VAL A 574 4.47 26.38 1.92
CA VAL A 574 5.28 25.17 1.80
C VAL A 574 5.55 24.82 0.32
N ALA A 575 4.53 24.86 -0.53
CA ALA A 575 4.66 24.55 -1.95
C ALA A 575 5.59 25.56 -2.66
N GLU A 576 5.46 26.86 -2.34
CA GLU A 576 6.34 27.92 -2.83
C GLU A 576 7.80 27.72 -2.36
N PHE A 577 7.98 27.35 -1.09
CA PHE A 577 9.29 27.02 -0.54
C PHE A 577 9.93 25.84 -1.29
N ILE A 578 9.23 24.71 -1.43
CA ILE A 578 9.73 23.53 -2.14
C ILE A 578 10.12 23.90 -3.57
N THR A 579 9.23 24.57 -4.30
CA THR A 579 9.46 24.88 -5.72
C THR A 579 10.59 25.87 -5.94
N SER A 580 10.91 26.72 -4.96
CA SER A 580 12.05 27.66 -5.04
C SER A 580 13.41 26.93 -5.14
N TYR A 581 13.47 25.67 -4.71
CA TYR A 581 14.66 24.82 -4.80
C TYR A 581 14.65 23.83 -5.96
N VAL A 582 13.62 23.87 -6.81
CA VAL A 582 13.54 23.01 -8.00
C VAL A 582 13.97 23.79 -9.24
N PRO A 583 15.14 23.51 -9.83
CA PRO A 583 15.61 24.20 -11.02
C PRO A 583 14.61 24.12 -12.18
N GLY A 584 14.22 25.28 -12.72
CA GLY A 584 13.21 25.35 -13.79
C GLY A 584 11.75 25.10 -13.37
N GLY A 585 11.51 24.91 -12.07
CA GLY A 585 10.17 24.71 -11.48
C GLY A 585 9.63 23.31 -11.56
N SER A 586 8.37 23.12 -11.18
CA SER A 586 7.66 21.84 -11.22
C SER A 586 7.55 21.24 -12.62
N ARG A 587 7.51 19.91 -12.73
CA ARG A 587 7.23 19.20 -13.99
C ARG A 587 5.83 19.44 -14.52
N LEU A 588 4.88 19.73 -13.65
CA LEU A 588 3.50 20.02 -14.03
C LEU A 588 3.04 21.30 -13.34
N THR A 589 2.31 22.12 -14.05
CA THR A 589 1.63 23.31 -13.52
C THR A 589 0.24 23.36 -14.11
N ALA A 590 -0.79 23.55 -13.28
CA ALA A 590 -2.16 23.63 -13.74
C ALA A 590 -2.80 24.97 -13.29
N VAL A 591 -3.11 25.84 -14.24
CA VAL A 591 -3.74 27.13 -13.95
C VAL A 591 -5.25 27.00 -14.01
N GLY A 592 -5.90 27.33 -12.91
CA GLY A 592 -7.36 27.31 -12.79
C GLY A 592 -7.96 25.95 -12.49
N LEU A 593 -7.14 24.94 -12.18
CA LEU A 593 -7.62 23.66 -11.67
C LEU A 593 -8.16 23.85 -10.26
N PRO A 594 -9.35 23.30 -9.91
CA PRO A 594 -9.83 23.28 -8.53
C PRO A 594 -8.92 22.44 -7.63
N ASP A 595 -8.84 22.78 -6.35
CA ASP A 595 -7.98 22.10 -5.36
C ASP A 595 -8.32 20.60 -5.15
N ASP A 596 -9.56 20.23 -5.46
CA ASP A 596 -10.08 18.87 -5.35
C ASP A 596 -10.05 18.09 -6.67
N VAL A 597 -9.43 18.66 -7.70
CA VAL A 597 -9.08 17.95 -8.94
C VAL A 597 -7.58 17.68 -8.95
N LEU A 598 -7.24 16.39 -8.88
CA LEU A 598 -5.86 15.94 -8.81
C LEU A 598 -5.31 15.68 -10.20
N ALA A 599 -4.05 16.06 -10.40
CA ALA A 599 -3.30 15.74 -11.59
C ALA A 599 -2.05 14.92 -11.24
N THR A 600 -1.89 13.78 -11.87
CA THR A 600 -0.66 12.99 -11.83
C THR A 600 -0.10 12.81 -13.24
N ILE A 601 1.21 12.63 -13.36
CA ILE A 601 1.86 12.52 -14.66
C ILE A 601 2.83 11.34 -14.70
N PHE A 602 2.76 10.58 -15.80
CA PHE A 602 3.61 9.44 -16.06
C PHE A 602 4.14 9.48 -17.50
N ALA A 603 5.26 8.83 -17.75
CA ALA A 603 5.72 8.48 -19.07
C ALA A 603 5.26 7.06 -19.41
N SER A 604 4.84 6.81 -20.65
CA SER A 604 4.60 5.45 -21.13
C SER A 604 5.92 4.68 -21.16
N ARG A 605 5.84 3.37 -20.94
CA ARG A 605 7.03 2.51 -20.88
C ARG A 605 7.93 2.56 -22.12
N ASP A 606 7.31 2.72 -23.29
CA ASP A 606 8.01 2.81 -24.59
C ASP A 606 8.45 4.24 -24.90
N GLU A 607 8.29 5.15 -23.96
CA GLU A 607 8.56 6.59 -24.11
C GLU A 607 7.87 7.22 -25.31
N SER A 608 6.76 6.66 -25.79
CA SER A 608 5.99 7.22 -26.89
C SER A 608 5.08 8.36 -26.46
N ALA A 609 4.73 8.44 -25.19
CA ALA A 609 3.79 9.42 -24.66
C ALA A 609 4.08 9.83 -23.21
N LEU A 610 3.65 11.05 -22.86
CA LEU A 610 3.38 11.44 -21.49
C LEU A 610 1.87 11.33 -21.23
N VAL A 611 1.52 10.85 -20.06
CA VAL A 611 0.14 10.55 -19.65
C VAL A 611 -0.19 11.36 -18.42
N ILE A 612 -1.22 12.21 -18.50
CA ILE A 612 -1.71 12.97 -17.37
C ILE A 612 -3.05 12.38 -16.95
N HIS A 613 -3.16 11.98 -15.71
CA HIS A 613 -4.43 11.56 -15.12
C HIS A 613 -5.04 12.74 -14.40
N LEU A 614 -6.29 13.07 -14.71
CA LEU A 614 -7.10 14.00 -13.96
C LEU A 614 -8.23 13.26 -13.28
N ILE A 615 -8.29 13.37 -11.96
CA ILE A 615 -9.35 12.78 -11.15
C ILE A 615 -10.10 13.83 -10.35
N ASN A 616 -11.41 13.84 -10.45
CA ASN A 616 -12.28 14.69 -9.65
C ASN A 616 -12.49 14.07 -8.27
N ALA A 617 -11.73 14.52 -7.28
CA ALA A 617 -11.80 14.07 -5.91
C ALA A 617 -12.75 14.89 -5.03
N SER A 618 -13.55 15.80 -5.61
CA SER A 618 -14.42 16.73 -4.88
C SER A 618 -15.44 16.02 -3.98
N LYS A 619 -15.91 14.83 -4.37
CA LYS A 619 -16.79 14.02 -3.52
C LYS A 619 -16.15 13.59 -2.20
N THR A 620 -14.84 13.45 -2.17
CA THR A 620 -14.15 13.03 -0.95
C THR A 620 -14.06 14.16 0.06
N LEU A 621 -14.38 15.38 -0.35
CA LEU A 621 -14.35 16.59 0.46
C LEU A 621 -15.75 17.00 0.97
N GLU A 622 -16.82 16.41 0.47
CA GLU A 622 -18.15 16.64 1.01
C GLU A 622 -18.40 15.76 2.22
N ASN A 623 -19.00 16.35 3.26
CA ASN A 623 -19.29 15.68 4.52
C ASN A 623 -20.35 14.58 4.31
N PRO A 624 -20.02 13.29 4.36
CA PRO A 624 -21.00 12.22 4.08
C PRO A 624 -21.91 11.90 5.29
N THR A 625 -21.84 12.67 6.35
CA THR A 625 -22.48 12.34 7.61
C THR A 625 -23.47 13.38 8.09
N GLU A 626 -24.43 13.69 7.28
CA GLU A 626 -25.72 14.01 7.86
C GLU A 626 -26.39 12.67 8.20
N GLU A 627 -26.76 12.50 9.45
CA GLU A 627 -27.64 11.41 9.88
C GLU A 627 -28.85 11.38 8.95
N GLY A 628 -28.99 10.32 8.16
CA GLY A 628 -30.10 10.15 7.23
C GLY A 628 -29.71 9.99 5.76
N VAL A 629 -28.45 10.07 5.38
CA VAL A 629 -28.04 9.70 4.03
C VAL A 629 -28.13 8.18 3.90
N ASN A 630 -29.14 7.76 3.16
CA ASN A 630 -29.30 6.36 2.78
C ASN A 630 -28.09 5.97 1.94
N HIS A 631 -27.35 4.94 2.35
CA HIS A 631 -26.15 4.46 1.63
C HIS A 631 -26.47 3.97 0.19
N GLU A 632 -27.74 3.86 -0.15
CA GLU A 632 -28.22 3.45 -1.46
C GLU A 632 -28.39 4.61 -2.45
N ASP A 633 -28.44 5.86 -1.99
CA ASP A 633 -28.61 7.00 -2.88
C ASP A 633 -27.28 7.41 -3.55
N PRO A 634 -27.26 7.55 -4.89
CA PRO A 634 -26.06 8.02 -5.57
C PRO A 634 -25.76 9.46 -5.15
N ILE A 635 -24.56 9.69 -4.59
CA ILE A 635 -24.06 11.04 -4.36
C ILE A 635 -23.63 11.60 -5.71
N PRO A 636 -24.32 12.61 -6.28
CA PRO A 636 -23.94 13.14 -7.57
C PRO A 636 -22.52 13.76 -7.48
N PHE A 637 -21.67 13.50 -8.47
CA PHE A 637 -20.42 14.25 -8.59
C PHE A 637 -20.75 15.72 -8.81
N PRO A 638 -20.17 16.66 -8.07
CA PRO A 638 -20.38 18.07 -8.33
C PRO A 638 -19.93 18.36 -9.76
N LEU A 639 -20.79 19.03 -10.51
CA LEU A 639 -20.44 19.48 -11.85
C LEU A 639 -19.34 20.54 -11.73
N LEU A 640 -18.20 20.26 -12.30
CA LEU A 640 -17.12 21.23 -12.37
C LEU A 640 -17.55 22.45 -13.24
N PRO A 641 -17.05 23.65 -12.90
CA PRO A 641 -17.42 24.85 -13.63
C PRO A 641 -17.03 24.73 -15.10
N LYS A 642 -17.84 25.30 -16.01
CA LYS A 642 -17.51 25.45 -17.44
C LYS A 642 -16.39 26.50 -17.61
N LYS A 643 -15.18 26.11 -17.24
CA LYS A 643 -13.99 26.96 -17.28
C LYS A 643 -12.89 26.23 -18.04
N ALA A 644 -12.21 26.95 -18.92
CA ALA A 644 -10.99 26.45 -19.52
C ALA A 644 -9.86 26.51 -18.50
N ILE A 645 -9.09 25.42 -18.43
CA ILE A 645 -7.85 25.32 -17.67
C ILE A 645 -6.67 25.15 -18.62
N GLU A 646 -5.50 25.55 -18.17
CA GLU A 646 -4.25 25.31 -18.86
C GLU A 646 -3.35 24.43 -18.01
N ILE A 647 -2.93 23.32 -18.59
CA ILE A 647 -1.99 22.38 -17.98
C ILE A 647 -0.68 22.49 -18.75
N THR A 648 0.37 22.95 -18.09
CA THR A 648 1.70 23.03 -18.68
C THR A 648 2.59 21.93 -18.12
N VAL A 649 3.17 21.13 -18.99
CA VAL A 649 4.14 20.08 -18.68
C VAL A 649 5.53 20.55 -19.11
N ARG A 650 6.48 20.59 -18.18
CA ARG A 650 7.91 20.71 -18.49
C ARG A 650 8.43 19.32 -18.82
N LEU A 651 8.86 19.14 -20.05
CA LEU A 651 9.22 17.83 -20.57
C LEU A 651 10.45 17.25 -19.83
N PRO A 652 10.45 15.95 -19.52
CA PRO A 652 11.67 15.22 -19.17
C PRO A 652 12.64 15.20 -20.36
N LYS A 653 13.95 15.04 -20.10
CA LYS A 653 15.01 15.11 -21.13
C LYS A 653 14.76 14.21 -22.33
N GLN A 654 14.23 13.00 -22.12
CA GLN A 654 13.94 12.05 -23.20
C GLN A 654 12.82 12.48 -24.14
N PHE A 655 12.02 13.49 -23.76
CA PHE A 655 10.95 14.07 -24.58
C PHE A 655 11.29 15.47 -25.12
N GLU A 656 12.34 16.13 -24.62
CA GLU A 656 12.75 17.45 -25.08
C GLU A 656 13.17 17.44 -26.56
N GLY A 657 12.67 18.39 -27.31
CA GLY A 657 12.98 18.53 -28.74
C GLY A 657 12.22 17.56 -29.66
N ARG A 658 11.44 16.63 -29.11
CA ARG A 658 10.62 15.71 -29.92
C ARG A 658 9.33 16.38 -30.37
N PRO A 659 8.93 16.25 -31.65
CA PRO A 659 7.67 16.76 -32.14
C PRO A 659 6.47 16.13 -31.42
N LEU A 660 5.50 16.95 -31.04
CA LEU A 660 4.23 16.48 -30.50
C LEU A 660 3.35 16.01 -31.65
N ALA A 661 3.03 14.71 -31.69
CA ALA A 661 2.27 14.08 -32.77
C ALA A 661 0.75 14.17 -32.54
N LYS A 662 0.31 14.03 -31.28
CA LYS A 662 -1.13 14.06 -30.92
C LYS A 662 -1.33 14.50 -29.47
N VAL A 663 -2.50 15.06 -29.18
CA VAL A 663 -2.98 15.33 -27.82
C VAL A 663 -4.43 14.89 -27.72
N LEU A 664 -4.68 13.87 -26.92
CA LEU A 664 -5.99 13.22 -26.81
C LEU A 664 -6.43 13.16 -25.35
N ALA A 665 -7.73 13.35 -25.12
CA ALA A 665 -8.37 13.07 -23.84
C ALA A 665 -9.23 11.81 -23.96
N HIS A 666 -8.94 10.82 -23.12
CA HIS A 666 -9.65 9.55 -23.05
C HIS A 666 -10.52 9.52 -21.81
N ASP A 667 -11.83 9.33 -21.99
CA ASP A 667 -12.82 9.17 -20.92
C ASP A 667 -13.37 7.74 -21.00
N PRO A 668 -13.32 6.92 -19.93
CA PRO A 668 -13.83 5.57 -19.95
C PRO A 668 -15.34 5.47 -20.20
N ASN A 669 -16.06 6.59 -20.10
CA ASN A 669 -17.48 6.67 -20.44
C ASN A 669 -17.76 7.09 -21.90
N GLN A 670 -16.72 7.37 -22.69
CA GLN A 670 -16.85 7.79 -24.08
C GLN A 670 -16.23 6.76 -25.03
N PRO A 671 -16.86 6.50 -26.18
CA PRO A 671 -16.37 5.49 -27.12
C PRO A 671 -15.12 5.91 -27.90
N SER A 672 -14.81 7.19 -27.92
CA SER A 672 -13.70 7.74 -28.69
C SER A 672 -13.02 8.89 -27.93
N PRO A 673 -11.69 9.03 -28.03
CA PRO A 673 -10.97 10.13 -27.42
C PRO A 673 -11.30 11.47 -28.09
N LEU A 674 -11.19 12.53 -27.30
CA LEU A 674 -11.35 13.90 -27.74
C LEU A 674 -9.97 14.50 -28.05
N SER A 675 -9.82 15.11 -29.25
CA SER A 675 -8.62 15.91 -29.55
C SER A 675 -8.59 17.21 -28.76
N LEU A 676 -7.45 17.53 -28.16
CA LEU A 676 -7.25 18.75 -27.39
C LEU A 676 -6.33 19.73 -28.12
N GLU A 677 -6.53 21.03 -27.86
CA GLU A 677 -5.59 22.07 -28.28
C GLU A 677 -4.35 22.06 -27.40
N ALA A 678 -3.18 22.07 -28.02
CA ALA A 678 -1.91 22.17 -27.32
C ALA A 678 -0.93 23.08 -28.07
N ALA A 679 -0.02 23.69 -27.30
CA ALA A 679 1.05 24.51 -27.82
C ALA A 679 2.38 24.07 -27.18
N CYS A 680 3.41 23.93 -28.00
CA CYS A 680 4.79 23.74 -27.57
C CYS A 680 5.52 25.09 -27.51
N ASP A 681 6.42 25.27 -26.55
CA ASP A 681 7.33 26.42 -26.55
C ASP A 681 8.35 26.31 -27.71
N PRO A 682 9.00 27.42 -28.12
CA PRO A 682 9.95 27.40 -29.23
C PRO A 682 11.13 26.41 -29.06
N GLY A 683 11.50 26.13 -27.82
CA GLY A 683 12.56 25.16 -27.49
C GLY A 683 12.06 23.74 -27.37
N GLN A 684 10.76 23.48 -27.54
CA GLN A 684 10.11 22.19 -27.30
C GLN A 684 10.49 21.54 -25.95
N SER A 685 10.61 22.37 -24.94
CA SER A 685 10.88 21.95 -23.56
C SER A 685 9.63 21.97 -22.69
N LYS A 686 8.53 22.56 -23.18
CA LYS A 686 7.24 22.64 -22.51
C LYS A 686 6.09 22.44 -23.47
N VAL A 687 5.05 21.76 -22.99
CA VAL A 687 3.77 21.60 -23.68
C VAL A 687 2.67 22.17 -22.80
N THR A 688 1.86 23.07 -23.35
CA THR A 688 0.66 23.59 -22.68
C THR A 688 -0.58 23.05 -23.36
N VAL A 689 -1.45 22.40 -22.61
CA VAL A 689 -2.71 21.81 -23.05
C VAL A 689 -3.87 22.64 -22.50
N LYS A 690 -4.87 22.91 -23.34
CA LYS A 690 -6.12 23.57 -22.94
C LYS A 690 -7.23 22.54 -22.83
N LEU A 691 -7.89 22.51 -21.68
CA LEU A 691 -9.02 21.61 -21.40
C LEU A 691 -10.18 22.41 -20.81
N ASN A 692 -11.40 22.10 -21.26
CA ASN A 692 -12.60 22.59 -20.59
C ASN A 692 -12.96 21.62 -19.46
N LEU A 693 -12.97 22.11 -18.21
CA LEU A 693 -13.29 21.31 -17.04
C LEU A 693 -14.68 20.65 -17.09
N ALA A 694 -15.61 21.18 -17.86
CA ALA A 694 -16.92 20.56 -18.05
C ALA A 694 -16.85 19.17 -18.69
N CYS A 695 -15.73 18.81 -19.33
CA CYS A 695 -15.50 17.47 -19.86
C CYS A 695 -15.11 16.46 -18.78
N LEU A 696 -14.59 16.94 -17.65
CA LEU A 696 -14.17 16.09 -16.54
C LEU A 696 -15.35 15.84 -15.58
N LYS A 697 -15.91 14.66 -15.60
CA LYS A 697 -16.86 14.21 -14.57
C LYS A 697 -16.11 13.61 -13.40
N GLU A 698 -15.67 12.36 -13.55
CA GLU A 698 -14.93 11.63 -12.56
C GLU A 698 -13.43 11.55 -12.91
N TYR A 699 -13.13 11.22 -14.16
CA TYR A 699 -11.76 10.91 -14.59
C TYR A 699 -11.57 11.17 -16.08
N ILE A 700 -10.38 11.69 -16.43
CA ILE A 700 -9.88 11.80 -17.80
C ILE A 700 -8.39 11.46 -17.81
N LEU A 701 -7.98 10.70 -18.81
CA LEU A 701 -6.58 10.44 -19.15
C LEU A 701 -6.21 11.32 -20.36
N ILE A 702 -5.19 12.18 -20.21
CA ILE A 702 -4.67 13.00 -21.31
C ILE A 702 -3.39 12.38 -21.83
N GLU A 703 -3.37 12.05 -23.10
CA GLU A 703 -2.20 11.54 -23.83
C GLU A 703 -1.51 12.68 -24.57
N LEU A 704 -0.22 12.86 -24.29
CA LEU A 704 0.70 13.67 -25.09
C LEU A 704 1.59 12.71 -25.87
N GLY A 705 1.22 12.38 -27.10
CA GLY A 705 1.98 11.46 -27.96
C GLY A 705 3.06 12.17 -28.74
N PHE A 706 4.27 11.64 -28.77
CA PHE A 706 5.45 12.19 -29.42
C PHE A 706 5.89 11.31 -30.60
N GLU A 707 6.52 11.93 -31.60
CA GLU A 707 7.17 11.17 -32.66
C GLU A 707 8.34 10.34 -32.10
N PRO A 708 8.67 9.19 -32.71
CA PRO A 708 9.83 8.40 -32.29
C PRO A 708 11.12 9.25 -32.30
N SER A 709 12.01 8.99 -31.36
CA SER A 709 13.31 9.65 -31.36
C SER A 709 14.11 9.22 -32.60
N VAL A 710 14.67 10.16 -33.32
CA VAL A 710 15.44 9.90 -34.57
C VAL A 710 16.70 9.06 -34.34
N ALA A 711 17.09 8.83 -33.07
CA ALA A 711 18.30 8.10 -32.70
C ALA A 711 18.22 6.57 -32.83
N PHE A 712 17.06 5.98 -33.14
CA PHE A 712 16.86 4.52 -33.25
C PHE A 712 16.66 4.01 -34.70
N GLN A 713 17.00 4.80 -35.72
CA GLN A 713 16.89 4.33 -37.11
C GLN A 713 18.19 3.75 -37.72
N ASP A 714 19.28 3.77 -36.96
CA ASP A 714 20.55 3.19 -37.44
C ASP A 714 21.14 2.22 -36.40
N GLU A 715 20.56 0.99 -36.26
CA GLU A 715 21.31 -0.23 -35.91
C GLU A 715 20.53 -1.47 -36.35
#